data_b73cdeef85bde30373a9e1841ed4aaaa
#
_entry.id   b73cdeef85bde30373a9e1841ed4aaaa
#
_cell.length_a   1.000
_cell.length_b   1.000
_cell.length_c   1.000
_cell.angle_alpha   90.00
_cell.angle_beta   90.00
_cell.angle_gamma   90.00
#
_symmetry.space_group_name_H-M   'P 1'
#
loop_
_entity.id
_entity.type
_entity.pdbx_description
1 polymer ?
#
loop_
_entity_poly.entity_id
_entity_poly.type
_entity_poly.pdbx_seq_one_letter_code
_entity_poly.pdbx_strand_id
1 'polypeptide(L)'
;MANRLANETSPYLLQHAHNPVDWYPWGPEALERAKSENRPILLSIGYSACHWCHVMERESFENPQIAAIMNASFVCIKVDREERPDLDGIYMQAVQAMTGSGGWPMTVFLAPDGTPFYGGTYYPPADRANMPGFPRVLLAISDAWQNRRADVLQSGARLREALQQVTQLGTPTSLLDTALLDEAAKGLITQHDPEDGGFGRAPKFPQPMALEFLLRYWRRSQNPEALQVVTHTLDRMARGGIYDHLGGGFARYSTDSEWLAPHFEKMLYDNAQLARAYLMAYQVTGNAFFKDVTDEVIAYVLRDMTDQSGGFYSTEDADSEGEEGKFYLWTPSELETLLGPQDARLFGAFYDVRTPGNFEGRASILRALHTPLETAQRLGVTEAELLAALERGRTILFEARSKRVRPARDEKVLAAWNGLMLRALAEAGAVLERADFVAAAERNATFLLEHMRTADGHLHRTWKPGHAARLNAYLEDYANVADGLLALYEATFNARWLTAAMDLADIILHEFADPENGGFFDTSIQHETLITRPKDVFDNATPSGNSVAADVLLRLALLTDRTDYRDAAEGVLHLLREAIVRYPLGFARALNALDFFLDAPREVAIVGPADSAQGLRQVVFEPFVPNKVVAGGGADIALLHGKEVHNGHAVAYVCQHYVCKAPTSDPVELRKQVVGEV
;
A
#
# COMPACT_ATOMS: atom_id res chain seq x y z
N MET A 1 19.32 28.35 14.22
CA MET A 1 20.25 27.78 13.21
C MET A 1 19.63 26.46 12.76
N ALA A 2 19.81 26.10 11.51
CA ALA A 2 19.36 24.79 11.05
C ALA A 2 20.16 23.68 11.77
N ASN A 3 19.50 22.59 12.13
CA ASN A 3 20.15 21.39 12.63
C ASN A 3 20.61 20.49 11.47
N ARG A 4 21.10 19.27 11.73
CA ARG A 4 21.67 18.38 10.74
C ARG A 4 20.68 17.87 9.69
N LEU A 5 19.39 17.88 10.01
CA LEU A 5 18.33 17.44 9.08
C LEU A 5 18.21 18.33 7.84
N ALA A 6 18.76 19.55 7.87
CA ALA A 6 18.78 20.44 6.71
C ALA A 6 19.56 19.88 5.49
N ASN A 7 20.38 18.85 5.69
CA ASN A 7 21.15 18.19 4.63
C ASN A 7 20.46 16.93 4.07
N GLU A 8 19.28 16.60 4.60
CA GLU A 8 18.50 15.42 4.20
C GLU A 8 17.62 15.70 2.96
N THR A 9 17.13 14.64 2.33
CA THR A 9 16.22 14.75 1.18
C THR A 9 14.75 14.48 1.56
N SER A 10 14.51 13.73 2.65
CA SER A 10 13.17 13.44 3.14
C SER A 10 12.43 14.74 3.48
N PRO A 11 11.24 15.00 2.90
CA PRO A 11 10.41 16.13 3.29
C PRO A 11 10.08 16.15 4.78
N TYR A 12 9.83 14.98 5.37
CA TYR A 12 9.58 14.85 6.81
C TYR A 12 10.78 15.31 7.66
N LEU A 13 12.00 14.91 7.31
CA LEU A 13 13.19 15.34 8.04
C LEU A 13 13.44 16.84 7.84
N LEU A 14 13.23 17.37 6.64
CA LEU A 14 13.39 18.78 6.33
C LEU A 14 12.39 19.66 7.09
N GLN A 15 11.17 19.22 7.35
CA GLN A 15 10.20 19.92 8.20
C GLN A 15 10.80 20.24 9.58
N HIS A 16 11.57 19.32 10.15
CA HIS A 16 12.19 19.46 11.46
C HIS A 16 13.57 20.13 11.45
N ALA A 17 14.07 20.57 10.30
CA ALA A 17 15.41 21.15 10.16
C ALA A 17 15.62 22.46 10.96
N HIS A 18 14.55 23.18 11.27
CA HIS A 18 14.58 24.46 12.00
C HIS A 18 14.10 24.37 13.46
N ASN A 19 13.72 23.19 13.92
CA ASN A 19 13.38 23.01 15.33
C ASN A 19 14.57 23.36 16.23
N PRO A 20 14.32 23.88 17.45
CA PRO A 20 15.38 24.14 18.46
C PRO A 20 16.04 22.85 19.01
N VAL A 21 15.48 21.68 18.71
CA VAL A 21 16.08 20.37 19.04
C VAL A 21 17.29 20.13 18.12
N ASP A 22 18.40 19.64 18.70
CA ASP A 22 19.61 19.24 17.98
C ASP A 22 19.41 17.84 17.34
N TRP A 23 18.54 17.80 16.33
CA TRP A 23 18.19 16.59 15.61
C TRP A 23 19.33 16.08 14.75
N TYR A 24 19.52 14.76 14.77
CA TYR A 24 20.35 13.97 13.89
C TYR A 24 19.47 13.09 12.99
N PRO A 25 19.84 12.82 11.74
CA PRO A 25 19.35 11.62 11.07
C PRO A 25 19.94 10.37 11.72
N TRP A 26 19.34 9.20 11.50
CA TRP A 26 19.95 7.93 11.91
C TRP A 26 21.24 7.69 11.12
N GLY A 27 22.35 7.48 11.82
CA GLY A 27 23.63 7.24 11.18
C GLY A 27 24.80 7.22 12.17
N PRO A 28 26.03 6.96 11.66
CA PRO A 28 27.22 6.79 12.49
C PRO A 28 27.49 7.98 13.41
N GLU A 29 27.32 9.22 12.94
CA GLU A 29 27.59 10.43 13.73
C GLU A 29 26.78 10.46 15.03
N ALA A 30 25.48 10.18 14.95
CA ALA A 30 24.57 10.17 16.10
C ALA A 30 24.89 9.00 17.05
N LEU A 31 25.11 7.81 16.50
CA LEU A 31 25.38 6.60 17.27
C LEU A 31 26.74 6.66 17.98
N GLU A 32 27.77 7.17 17.31
CA GLU A 32 29.10 7.37 17.91
C GLU A 32 29.06 8.42 19.00
N ARG A 33 28.29 9.51 18.80
CA ARG A 33 28.07 10.53 19.82
C ARG A 33 27.41 9.94 21.05
N ALA A 34 26.34 9.15 20.88
CA ALA A 34 25.65 8.50 21.99
C ALA A 34 26.58 7.59 22.80
N LYS A 35 27.44 6.84 22.10
CA LYS A 35 28.44 5.94 22.72
C LYS A 35 29.53 6.72 23.46
N SER A 36 30.15 7.71 22.82
CA SER A 36 31.28 8.47 23.37
C SER A 36 30.86 9.35 24.57
N GLU A 37 29.69 9.97 24.49
CA GLU A 37 29.14 10.77 25.59
C GLU A 37 28.39 9.92 26.64
N ASN A 38 28.20 8.62 26.35
CA ASN A 38 27.45 7.70 27.18
C ASN A 38 26.03 8.19 27.52
N ARG A 39 25.34 8.74 26.51
CA ARG A 39 24.02 9.35 26.60
C ARG A 39 22.96 8.44 25.95
N PRO A 40 21.75 8.34 26.52
CA PRO A 40 20.67 7.62 25.88
C PRO A 40 20.22 8.36 24.60
N ILE A 41 19.68 7.60 23.66
CA ILE A 41 19.12 8.13 22.45
C ILE A 41 17.62 8.37 22.63
N LEU A 42 17.14 9.53 22.19
CA LEU A 42 15.73 9.79 21.99
C LEU A 42 15.46 9.64 20.49
N LEU A 43 14.79 8.57 20.11
CA LEU A 43 14.42 8.28 18.72
C LEU A 43 12.97 8.68 18.48
N SER A 44 12.74 9.55 17.50
CA SER A 44 11.41 9.95 17.05
C SER A 44 11.20 9.52 15.60
N ILE A 45 10.18 8.68 15.38
CA ILE A 45 9.83 8.14 14.06
C ILE A 45 8.45 8.65 13.65
N GLY A 46 8.30 9.04 12.39
CA GLY A 46 7.04 9.49 11.81
C GLY A 46 7.14 9.59 10.28
N TYR A 47 6.24 10.32 9.66
CA TYR A 47 6.20 10.55 8.20
C TYR A 47 5.55 11.90 7.89
N SER A 48 5.72 12.37 6.65
CA SER A 48 5.41 13.75 6.23
C SER A 48 3.93 14.12 6.40
N ALA A 49 3.01 13.25 6.02
CA ALA A 49 1.56 13.51 6.09
C ALA A 49 0.92 13.19 7.45
N CYS A 50 1.71 12.87 8.45
CA CYS A 50 1.22 12.45 9.76
C CYS A 50 0.71 13.63 10.60
N HIS A 51 -0.60 13.83 10.68
CA HIS A 51 -1.23 14.90 11.45
C HIS A 51 -0.73 14.98 12.91
N TRP A 52 -0.72 13.86 13.65
CA TRP A 52 -0.24 13.84 15.03
C TRP A 52 1.26 14.10 15.18
N CYS A 53 2.05 13.84 14.11
CA CYS A 53 3.45 14.23 14.09
C CYS A 53 3.60 15.76 14.02
N HIS A 54 2.77 16.44 13.21
CA HIS A 54 2.70 17.91 13.15
C HIS A 54 2.22 18.51 14.48
N VAL A 55 1.24 17.88 15.14
CA VAL A 55 0.79 18.31 16.47
C VAL A 55 1.93 18.24 17.46
N MET A 56 2.67 17.12 17.53
CA MET A 56 3.79 16.95 18.47
C MET A 56 4.96 17.90 18.15
N GLU A 57 5.19 18.21 16.87
CA GLU A 57 6.18 19.20 16.45
C GLU A 57 5.84 20.56 17.01
N ARG A 58 4.65 21.09 16.73
CA ARG A 58 4.20 22.41 17.18
C ARG A 58 4.14 22.54 18.71
N GLU A 59 3.64 21.50 19.40
CA GLU A 59 3.47 21.53 20.85
C GLU A 59 4.76 21.29 21.63
N SER A 60 5.69 20.47 21.10
CA SER A 60 6.86 19.99 21.86
C SER A 60 8.21 20.29 21.21
N PHE A 61 8.38 19.97 19.91
CA PHE A 61 9.71 20.09 19.30
C PHE A 61 10.08 21.53 18.93
N GLU A 62 9.11 22.40 18.69
CA GLU A 62 9.31 23.85 18.52
C GLU A 62 9.41 24.61 19.83
N ASN A 63 9.08 24.00 20.97
CA ASN A 63 9.13 24.62 22.27
C ASN A 63 10.58 24.66 22.80
N PRO A 64 11.20 25.87 23.00
CA PRO A 64 12.59 25.99 23.42
C PRO A 64 12.89 25.35 24.77
N GLN A 65 11.92 25.33 25.70
CA GLN A 65 12.11 24.77 27.03
C GLN A 65 12.17 23.25 26.99
N ILE A 66 11.28 22.62 26.20
CA ILE A 66 11.28 21.18 26.00
C ILE A 66 12.54 20.75 25.23
N ALA A 67 12.87 21.50 24.16
CA ALA A 67 14.09 21.27 23.38
C ALA A 67 15.36 21.35 24.23
N ALA A 68 15.43 22.29 25.20
CA ALA A 68 16.56 22.38 26.11
C ALA A 68 16.72 21.11 26.97
N ILE A 69 15.63 20.51 27.47
CA ILE A 69 15.67 19.23 28.19
C ILE A 69 16.14 18.10 27.29
N MET A 70 15.59 18.02 26.06
CA MET A 70 15.95 17.01 25.06
C MET A 70 17.45 17.09 24.75
N ASN A 71 17.96 18.26 24.40
CA ASN A 71 19.35 18.48 24.01
C ASN A 71 20.34 18.23 25.16
N ALA A 72 19.94 18.53 26.41
CA ALA A 72 20.79 18.31 27.58
C ALA A 72 20.92 16.83 27.94
N SER A 73 19.85 16.04 27.77
CA SER A 73 19.76 14.68 28.31
C SER A 73 19.95 13.56 27.27
N PHE A 74 19.69 13.84 25.98
CA PHE A 74 19.64 12.81 24.94
C PHE A 74 20.46 13.17 23.70
N VAL A 75 20.85 12.16 22.94
CA VAL A 75 21.15 12.32 21.50
C VAL A 75 19.83 12.12 20.77
N CYS A 76 19.34 13.19 20.13
CA CYS A 76 18.01 13.20 19.51
C CYS A 76 18.11 12.77 18.05
N ILE A 77 17.50 11.64 17.70
CA ILE A 77 17.49 11.11 16.32
C ILE A 77 16.07 11.19 15.77
N LYS A 78 15.95 11.67 14.52
CA LYS A 78 14.70 11.74 13.76
C LYS A 78 14.77 10.77 12.59
N VAL A 79 13.71 9.98 12.38
CA VAL A 79 13.62 8.98 11.32
C VAL A 79 12.32 9.13 10.56
N ASP A 80 12.42 9.14 9.24
CA ASP A 80 11.29 8.97 8.33
C ASP A 80 11.04 7.47 8.16
N ARG A 81 9.87 6.99 8.63
CA ARG A 81 9.49 5.57 8.54
C ARG A 81 9.39 5.07 7.10
N GLU A 82 9.10 5.96 6.17
CA GLU A 82 8.95 5.59 4.76
C GLU A 82 10.30 5.36 4.08
N GLU A 83 11.34 6.06 4.54
CA GLU A 83 12.73 5.84 4.10
C GLU A 83 13.41 4.68 4.87
N ARG A 84 13.05 4.47 6.16
CA ARG A 84 13.67 3.46 7.04
C ARG A 84 12.60 2.55 7.67
N PRO A 85 11.91 1.72 6.85
CA PRO A 85 10.92 0.77 7.35
C PRO A 85 11.54 -0.30 8.28
N ASP A 86 12.83 -0.60 8.14
CA ASP A 86 13.58 -1.50 9.01
C ASP A 86 13.60 -0.98 10.47
N LEU A 87 13.94 0.29 10.66
CA LEU A 87 13.94 0.92 11.98
C LEU A 87 12.51 1.06 12.53
N ASP A 88 11.58 1.47 11.67
CA ASP A 88 10.16 1.58 12.04
C ASP A 88 9.62 0.25 12.55
N GLY A 89 9.83 -0.85 11.81
CA GLY A 89 9.37 -2.19 12.17
C GLY A 89 9.96 -2.69 13.50
N ILE A 90 11.27 -2.59 13.69
CA ILE A 90 11.95 -3.01 14.93
C ILE A 90 11.41 -2.24 16.14
N TYR A 91 11.34 -0.92 16.06
CA TYR A 91 10.96 -0.09 17.20
C TYR A 91 9.44 -0.05 17.41
N MET A 92 8.63 -0.26 16.37
CA MET A 92 7.18 -0.45 16.51
C MET A 92 6.86 -1.72 17.28
N GLN A 93 7.51 -2.84 16.97
CA GLN A 93 7.36 -4.08 17.75
C GLN A 93 7.79 -3.89 19.21
N ALA A 94 8.87 -3.13 19.45
CA ALA A 94 9.29 -2.81 20.80
C ALA A 94 8.24 -1.98 21.56
N VAL A 95 7.66 -0.95 20.93
CA VAL A 95 6.62 -0.11 21.53
C VAL A 95 5.35 -0.93 21.79
N GLN A 96 4.92 -1.74 20.85
CA GLN A 96 3.75 -2.61 21.03
C GLN A 96 3.96 -3.62 22.16
N ALA A 97 5.15 -4.20 22.29
CA ALA A 97 5.48 -5.11 23.39
C ALA A 97 5.44 -4.41 24.76
N MET A 98 5.80 -3.13 24.82
CA MET A 98 5.81 -2.34 26.07
C MET A 98 4.44 -1.77 26.46
N THR A 99 3.64 -1.35 25.47
CA THR A 99 2.43 -0.55 25.70
C THR A 99 1.13 -1.24 25.31
N GLY A 100 1.20 -2.35 24.57
CA GLY A 100 0.05 -3.07 24.01
C GLY A 100 -0.53 -2.43 22.73
N SER A 101 -0.02 -1.28 22.29
CA SER A 101 -0.46 -0.58 21.07
C SER A 101 0.71 0.15 20.42
N GLY A 102 0.54 0.57 19.16
CA GLY A 102 1.52 1.31 18.39
C GLY A 102 0.88 2.40 17.55
N GLY A 103 1.70 3.25 16.92
CA GLY A 103 1.25 4.34 16.06
C GLY A 103 2.29 5.45 15.95
N TRP A 104 2.01 6.43 15.12
CA TRP A 104 2.87 7.60 14.92
C TRP A 104 2.19 8.89 15.39
N PRO A 105 3.01 9.84 15.91
CA PRO A 105 4.46 9.78 16.08
C PRO A 105 4.86 8.69 17.06
N MET A 106 5.97 8.00 16.76
CA MET A 106 6.55 7.02 17.67
C MET A 106 7.77 7.61 18.38
N THR A 107 7.82 7.50 19.70
CA THR A 107 8.91 8.02 20.54
C THR A 107 9.52 6.86 21.31
N VAL A 108 10.81 6.58 21.09
CA VAL A 108 11.51 5.46 21.76
C VAL A 108 12.80 5.94 22.38
N PHE A 109 13.10 5.46 23.58
CA PHE A 109 14.34 5.73 24.27
C PHE A 109 15.25 4.50 24.20
N LEU A 110 16.47 4.71 23.67
CA LEU A 110 17.43 3.64 23.40
C LEU A 110 18.70 3.83 24.24
N ALA A 111 19.31 2.73 24.62
CA ALA A 111 20.71 2.72 25.04
C ALA A 111 21.62 3.10 23.85
N PRO A 112 22.90 3.50 24.09
CA PRO A 112 23.81 3.90 23.03
C PRO A 112 24.12 2.84 21.97
N ASP A 113 23.80 1.56 22.23
CA ASP A 113 23.91 0.45 21.30
C ASP A 113 22.65 0.22 20.43
N GLY A 114 21.63 1.07 20.58
CA GLY A 114 20.35 0.97 19.89
C GLY A 114 19.30 0.11 20.59
N THR A 115 19.61 -0.48 21.75
CA THR A 115 18.67 -1.34 22.49
C THR A 115 17.55 -0.50 23.10
N PRO A 116 16.25 -0.73 22.77
CA PRO A 116 15.13 0.02 23.34
C PRO A 116 14.87 -0.39 24.80
N PHE A 117 14.50 0.57 25.62
CA PHE A 117 14.17 0.30 27.03
C PHE A 117 12.90 1.01 27.53
N TYR A 118 12.41 2.01 26.79
CA TYR A 118 11.14 2.69 27.04
C TYR A 118 10.60 3.30 25.74
N GLY A 119 9.27 3.44 25.63
CA GLY A 119 8.68 4.03 24.44
C GLY A 119 7.19 4.27 24.58
N GLY A 120 6.66 4.95 23.58
CA GLY A 120 5.25 5.27 23.41
C GLY A 120 5.03 5.95 22.08
N THR A 121 3.85 6.54 21.94
CA THR A 121 3.48 7.28 20.75
C THR A 121 3.56 8.79 21.00
N TYR A 122 2.45 9.50 20.89
CA TYR A 122 2.34 10.92 21.18
C TYR A 122 2.42 11.19 22.69
N TYR A 123 3.11 12.28 23.08
CA TYR A 123 3.12 12.83 24.43
C TYR A 123 2.72 14.31 24.39
N PRO A 124 1.74 14.76 25.22
CA PRO A 124 1.32 16.16 25.28
C PRO A 124 2.40 17.06 25.91
N PRO A 125 2.40 18.38 25.66
CA PRO A 125 3.40 19.31 26.19
C PRO A 125 3.30 19.51 27.73
N ALA A 126 2.17 19.12 28.32
CA ALA A 126 1.92 19.16 29.77
C ALA A 126 1.08 17.96 30.20
N ASP A 127 1.09 17.64 31.49
CA ASP A 127 0.28 16.53 32.03
C ASP A 127 -1.21 16.73 31.70
N ARG A 128 -1.85 15.71 31.12
CA ARG A 128 -3.29 15.58 30.93
C ARG A 128 -3.83 14.42 31.77
N ALA A 129 -5.14 14.37 32.06
CA ALA A 129 -5.73 13.45 33.06
C ALA A 129 -5.23 11.99 33.00
N ASN A 130 -4.96 11.45 31.81
CA ASN A 130 -4.53 10.05 31.62
C ASN A 130 -3.18 9.93 30.89
N MET A 131 -2.47 11.03 30.64
CA MET A 131 -1.21 11.03 29.89
C MET A 131 -0.18 11.94 30.55
N PRO A 132 1.05 11.43 30.84
CA PRO A 132 2.13 12.28 31.34
C PRO A 132 2.58 13.26 30.25
N GLY A 133 2.90 14.49 30.66
CA GLY A 133 3.50 15.48 29.78
C GLY A 133 4.91 15.07 29.34
N PHE A 134 5.28 15.44 28.12
CA PHE A 134 6.57 15.08 27.55
C PHE A 134 7.76 15.51 28.40
N PRO A 135 7.81 16.74 28.98
CA PRO A 135 8.90 17.12 29.89
C PRO A 135 9.05 16.18 31.11
N ARG A 136 7.94 15.72 31.65
CA ARG A 136 7.96 14.79 32.81
C ARG A 136 8.56 13.44 32.39
N VAL A 137 8.19 12.92 31.21
CA VAL A 137 8.77 11.68 30.66
C VAL A 137 10.26 11.85 30.44
N LEU A 138 10.69 12.94 29.77
CA LEU A 138 12.09 13.22 29.49
C LEU A 138 12.95 13.24 30.79
N LEU A 139 12.48 13.96 31.82
CA LEU A 139 13.19 14.05 33.12
C LEU A 139 13.23 12.71 33.85
N ALA A 140 12.15 11.93 33.84
CA ALA A 140 12.10 10.61 34.47
C ALA A 140 13.05 9.61 33.80
N ILE A 141 13.15 9.63 32.45
CA ILE A 141 14.08 8.78 31.71
C ILE A 141 15.53 9.22 31.96
N SER A 142 15.79 10.52 31.96
CA SER A 142 17.13 11.06 32.28
C SER A 142 17.57 10.64 33.67
N ASP A 143 16.70 10.75 34.69
CA ASP A 143 16.97 10.29 36.05
C ASP A 143 17.24 8.78 36.10
N ALA A 144 16.40 7.98 35.45
CA ALA A 144 16.58 6.53 35.41
C ALA A 144 17.91 6.13 34.76
N TRP A 145 18.31 6.81 33.69
CA TRP A 145 19.60 6.57 33.03
C TRP A 145 20.79 6.90 33.94
N GLN A 146 20.71 7.98 34.73
CA GLN A 146 21.79 8.41 35.65
C GLN A 146 21.85 7.59 36.90
N ASN A 147 20.71 7.28 37.51
CA ASN A 147 20.64 6.76 38.86
C ASN A 147 20.23 5.28 38.98
N ARG A 148 19.59 4.72 37.93
CA ARG A 148 19.09 3.32 37.90
C ARG A 148 19.48 2.59 36.61
N ARG A 149 20.68 2.87 36.12
CA ARG A 149 21.17 2.39 34.82
C ARG A 149 21.15 0.87 34.68
N ALA A 150 21.50 0.14 35.76
CA ALA A 150 21.49 -1.33 35.70
C ALA A 150 20.10 -1.88 35.39
N ASP A 151 19.05 -1.31 35.99
CA ASP A 151 17.66 -1.71 35.75
C ASP A 151 17.23 -1.40 34.32
N VAL A 152 17.63 -0.21 33.82
CA VAL A 152 17.35 0.20 32.42
C VAL A 152 17.97 -0.77 31.45
N LEU A 153 19.25 -1.12 31.59
CA LEU A 153 19.95 -2.05 30.69
C LEU A 153 19.38 -3.47 30.80
N GLN A 154 19.00 -3.92 32.01
CA GLN A 154 18.35 -5.23 32.17
C GLN A 154 16.98 -5.30 31.48
N SER A 155 16.18 -4.23 31.58
CA SER A 155 14.88 -4.15 30.90
C SER A 155 15.04 -4.15 29.37
N GLY A 156 16.02 -3.39 28.87
CA GLY A 156 16.36 -3.39 27.44
C GLY A 156 16.83 -4.75 26.93
N ALA A 157 17.67 -5.46 27.70
CA ALA A 157 18.14 -6.79 27.31
C ALA A 157 16.99 -7.79 27.15
N ARG A 158 16.03 -7.80 28.10
CA ARG A 158 14.82 -8.65 28.01
C ARG A 158 13.98 -8.34 26.78
N LEU A 159 13.80 -7.05 26.49
CA LEU A 159 13.04 -6.63 25.32
C LEU A 159 13.74 -7.05 24.01
N ARG A 160 15.06 -6.87 23.95
CA ARG A 160 15.87 -7.32 22.80
C ARG A 160 15.75 -8.84 22.58
N GLU A 161 15.82 -9.64 23.65
CA GLU A 161 15.61 -11.10 23.56
C GLU A 161 14.22 -11.43 23.02
N ALA A 162 13.17 -10.73 23.49
CA ALA A 162 11.81 -10.93 23.01
C ALA A 162 11.67 -10.57 21.52
N LEU A 163 12.27 -9.46 21.06
CA LEU A 163 12.29 -9.07 19.64
C LEU A 163 13.01 -10.11 18.75
N GLN A 164 14.10 -10.68 19.24
CA GLN A 164 14.82 -11.74 18.54
C GLN A 164 14.02 -13.04 18.44
N GLN A 165 13.20 -13.36 19.42
CA GLN A 165 12.34 -14.55 19.38
C GLN A 165 11.17 -14.42 18.39
N VAL A 166 10.64 -13.22 18.21
CA VAL A 166 9.55 -12.98 17.23
C VAL A 166 10.01 -13.25 15.79
N THR A 167 11.29 -13.04 15.48
CA THR A 167 11.85 -13.32 14.15
C THR A 167 12.15 -14.81 13.91
N GLN A 168 12.13 -15.64 14.95
CA GLN A 168 12.36 -17.10 14.87
C GLN A 168 11.02 -17.84 14.71
N LEU A 169 10.28 -17.57 13.64
CA LEU A 169 9.12 -18.37 13.26
C LEU A 169 9.61 -19.76 12.82
N GLY A 170 9.25 -20.80 13.55
CA GLY A 170 9.59 -22.15 13.16
C GLY A 170 8.80 -22.58 11.92
N THR A 171 9.40 -23.40 11.06
CA THR A 171 8.75 -23.91 9.85
C THR A 171 7.80 -25.07 10.20
N PRO A 172 6.47 -24.89 10.12
CA PRO A 172 5.54 -26.01 10.32
C PRO A 172 5.71 -27.03 9.19
N THR A 173 5.70 -28.31 9.53
CA THR A 173 5.76 -29.42 8.57
C THR A 173 4.38 -29.89 8.10
N SER A 174 3.32 -29.18 8.46
CA SER A 174 1.94 -29.54 8.15
C SER A 174 1.58 -29.21 6.70
N LEU A 175 0.69 -29.99 6.08
CA LEU A 175 0.25 -29.82 4.69
C LEU A 175 -0.42 -28.48 4.47
N LEU A 176 -0.15 -27.88 3.31
CA LEU A 176 -0.92 -26.79 2.73
C LEU A 176 -2.07 -27.38 1.94
N ASP A 177 -3.31 -27.04 2.30
CA ASP A 177 -4.51 -27.53 1.64
C ASP A 177 -5.60 -26.46 1.53
N THR A 178 -6.66 -26.76 0.79
CA THR A 178 -7.75 -25.81 0.54
C THR A 178 -8.61 -25.51 1.77
N ALA A 179 -8.56 -26.35 2.81
CA ALA A 179 -9.29 -26.09 4.05
C ALA A 179 -8.78 -24.82 4.75
N LEU A 180 -7.50 -24.47 4.56
CA LEU A 180 -6.93 -23.20 5.07
C LEU A 180 -7.61 -21.98 4.43
N LEU A 181 -7.92 -22.06 3.12
CA LEU A 181 -8.62 -20.97 2.40
C LEU A 181 -10.09 -20.87 2.87
N ASP A 182 -10.76 -22.01 3.08
CA ASP A 182 -12.13 -22.05 3.58
C ASP A 182 -12.24 -21.44 4.97
N GLU A 183 -11.32 -21.76 5.86
CA GLU A 183 -11.27 -21.28 7.24
C GLU A 183 -10.97 -19.79 7.30
N ALA A 184 -9.99 -19.32 6.52
CA ALA A 184 -9.66 -17.90 6.40
C ALA A 184 -10.82 -17.08 5.82
N ALA A 185 -11.46 -17.56 4.75
CA ALA A 185 -12.61 -16.87 4.15
C ALA A 185 -13.79 -16.78 5.11
N LYS A 186 -14.09 -17.85 5.86
CA LYS A 186 -15.11 -17.83 6.91
C LYS A 186 -14.78 -16.82 8.01
N GLY A 187 -13.52 -16.74 8.41
CA GLY A 187 -13.04 -15.74 9.37
C GLY A 187 -13.27 -14.31 8.90
N LEU A 188 -12.96 -14.00 7.64
CA LEU A 188 -13.17 -12.69 7.04
C LEU A 188 -14.67 -12.35 6.89
N ILE A 189 -15.47 -13.28 6.37
CA ILE A 189 -16.93 -13.09 6.23
C ILE A 189 -17.57 -12.80 7.60
N THR A 190 -17.12 -13.47 8.67
CA THR A 190 -17.62 -13.25 10.03
C THR A 190 -17.24 -11.88 10.59
N GLN A 191 -16.10 -11.31 10.17
CA GLN A 191 -15.63 -9.98 10.61
C GLN A 191 -16.23 -8.83 9.80
N HIS A 192 -16.95 -9.13 8.72
CA HIS A 192 -17.58 -8.11 7.87
C HIS A 192 -18.64 -7.33 8.63
N ASP A 193 -18.64 -6.01 8.42
CA ASP A 193 -19.69 -5.12 8.90
C ASP A 193 -20.90 -5.16 7.94
N PRO A 194 -22.05 -5.75 8.37
CA PRO A 194 -23.20 -5.93 7.48
C PRO A 194 -23.97 -4.62 7.20
N GLU A 195 -23.72 -3.56 7.96
CA GLU A 195 -24.40 -2.27 7.79
C GLU A 195 -23.61 -1.34 6.87
N ASP A 196 -22.33 -1.14 7.16
CA ASP A 196 -21.50 -0.16 6.46
C ASP A 196 -20.41 -0.78 5.59
N GLY A 197 -20.32 -2.09 5.54
CA GLY A 197 -19.24 -2.77 4.81
C GLY A 197 -17.87 -2.63 5.48
N GLY A 198 -16.86 -3.28 4.90
CA GLY A 198 -15.53 -3.33 5.49
C GLY A 198 -15.41 -4.30 6.66
N PHE A 199 -14.31 -4.21 7.41
CA PHE A 199 -13.99 -5.14 8.49
C PHE A 199 -13.75 -4.39 9.80
N GLY A 200 -14.33 -4.92 10.88
CA GLY A 200 -14.17 -4.35 12.21
C GLY A 200 -14.96 -3.06 12.46
N ARG A 201 -14.48 -2.27 13.42
CA ARG A 201 -15.07 -1.00 13.85
C ARG A 201 -14.13 0.17 13.56
N ALA A 202 -14.53 1.38 13.91
CA ALA A 202 -13.69 2.58 13.79
C ALA A 202 -12.39 2.50 14.63
N PRO A 203 -11.24 2.99 14.10
CA PRO A 203 -11.04 3.46 12.72
C PRO A 203 -11.10 2.31 11.72
N LYS A 204 -11.63 2.58 10.51
CA LYS A 204 -11.90 1.57 9.49
C LYS A 204 -10.98 1.74 8.30
N PHE A 205 -10.20 0.69 7.99
CA PHE A 205 -9.26 0.64 6.87
C PHE A 205 -9.84 -0.13 5.68
N PRO A 206 -9.49 0.23 4.42
CA PRO A 206 -10.06 -0.38 3.20
C PRO A 206 -9.82 -1.88 3.04
N GLN A 207 -8.67 -2.41 3.50
CA GLN A 207 -8.30 -3.84 3.42
C GLN A 207 -8.35 -4.46 2.01
N PRO A 208 -7.78 -3.83 0.96
CA PRO A 208 -7.93 -4.26 -0.43
C PRO A 208 -7.42 -5.69 -0.70
N MET A 209 -6.40 -6.14 0.01
CA MET A 209 -5.85 -7.50 -0.12
C MET A 209 -6.86 -8.58 0.32
N ALA A 210 -7.63 -8.29 1.38
CA ALA A 210 -8.69 -9.20 1.85
C ALA A 210 -9.87 -9.24 0.86
N LEU A 211 -10.19 -8.12 0.22
CA LEU A 211 -11.20 -8.05 -0.83
C LEU A 211 -10.76 -8.86 -2.07
N GLU A 212 -9.48 -8.76 -2.48
CA GLU A 212 -8.92 -9.60 -3.54
C GLU A 212 -9.03 -11.08 -3.19
N PHE A 213 -8.65 -11.47 -1.96
CA PHE A 213 -8.75 -12.86 -1.53
C PHE A 213 -10.19 -13.37 -1.56
N LEU A 214 -11.16 -12.60 -1.11
CA LEU A 214 -12.57 -13.01 -1.14
C LEU A 214 -13.12 -13.15 -2.56
N LEU A 215 -12.66 -12.35 -3.54
CA LEU A 215 -13.00 -12.54 -4.96
C LEU A 215 -12.40 -13.85 -5.51
N ARG A 216 -11.15 -14.15 -5.17
CA ARG A 216 -10.49 -15.42 -5.54
C ARG A 216 -11.22 -16.62 -4.91
N TYR A 217 -11.56 -16.52 -3.63
CA TYR A 217 -12.33 -17.53 -2.91
C TYR A 217 -13.73 -17.74 -3.53
N TRP A 218 -14.44 -16.63 -3.86
CA TRP A 218 -15.71 -16.74 -4.60
C TRP A 218 -15.53 -17.44 -5.94
N ARG A 219 -14.50 -17.14 -6.69
CA ARG A 219 -14.25 -17.80 -7.98
C ARG A 219 -14.03 -19.29 -7.83
N ARG A 220 -13.36 -19.72 -6.77
CA ARG A 220 -13.12 -21.14 -6.44
C ARG A 220 -14.36 -21.85 -5.92
N SER A 221 -15.03 -21.27 -4.91
CA SER A 221 -16.07 -21.93 -4.12
C SER A 221 -17.49 -21.64 -4.60
N GLN A 222 -17.68 -20.60 -5.40
CA GLN A 222 -18.98 -20.02 -5.77
C GLN A 222 -19.82 -19.59 -4.57
N ASN A 223 -19.18 -19.29 -3.41
CA ASN A 223 -19.87 -18.81 -2.22
C ASN A 223 -20.37 -17.36 -2.44
N PRO A 224 -21.71 -17.12 -2.49
CA PRO A 224 -22.25 -15.78 -2.76
C PRO A 224 -21.97 -14.77 -1.63
N GLU A 225 -21.78 -15.22 -0.39
CA GLU A 225 -21.49 -14.33 0.73
C GLU A 225 -20.12 -13.62 0.54
N ALA A 226 -19.11 -14.35 0.03
CA ALA A 226 -17.80 -13.76 -0.26
C ALA A 226 -17.90 -12.62 -1.27
N LEU A 227 -18.67 -12.79 -2.35
CA LEU A 227 -18.90 -11.75 -3.34
C LEU A 227 -19.70 -10.58 -2.74
N GLN A 228 -20.72 -10.86 -1.91
CA GLN A 228 -21.52 -9.83 -1.25
C GLN A 228 -20.67 -8.96 -0.33
N VAL A 229 -19.77 -9.55 0.48
CA VAL A 229 -18.84 -8.80 1.33
C VAL A 229 -18.03 -7.81 0.52
N VAL A 230 -17.47 -8.26 -0.61
CA VAL A 230 -16.64 -7.39 -1.46
C VAL A 230 -17.46 -6.28 -2.11
N THR A 231 -18.56 -6.61 -2.77
CA THR A 231 -19.37 -5.63 -3.51
C THR A 231 -20.01 -4.61 -2.57
N HIS A 232 -20.47 -5.04 -1.39
CA HIS A 232 -20.99 -4.14 -0.37
C HIS A 232 -19.92 -3.19 0.16
N THR A 233 -18.74 -3.72 0.53
CA THR A 233 -17.63 -2.90 1.04
C THR A 233 -17.18 -1.86 0.03
N LEU A 234 -16.97 -2.26 -1.23
CA LEU A 234 -16.54 -1.34 -2.29
C LEU A 234 -17.60 -0.28 -2.61
N ASP A 235 -18.89 -0.64 -2.65
CA ASP A 235 -19.99 0.33 -2.86
C ASP A 235 -20.04 1.37 -1.71
N ARG A 236 -19.97 0.91 -0.45
CA ARG A 236 -19.99 1.81 0.72
C ARG A 236 -18.80 2.75 0.78
N MET A 237 -17.59 2.26 0.48
CA MET A 237 -16.39 3.10 0.41
C MET A 237 -16.48 4.15 -0.70
N ALA A 238 -16.85 3.75 -1.94
CA ALA A 238 -16.94 4.68 -3.07
C ALA A 238 -18.07 5.72 -2.94
N ARG A 239 -19.07 5.45 -2.10
CA ARG A 239 -20.13 6.41 -1.77
C ARG A 239 -19.80 7.24 -0.55
N GLY A 240 -18.89 6.80 0.30
CA GLY A 240 -18.48 7.47 1.53
C GLY A 240 -17.66 8.73 1.30
N GLY A 241 -17.40 9.47 2.38
CA GLY A 241 -16.50 10.63 2.35
C GLY A 241 -15.02 10.26 2.29
N ILE A 242 -14.67 8.98 2.44
CA ILE A 242 -13.30 8.48 2.22
C ILE A 242 -12.88 8.59 0.74
N TYR A 243 -13.85 8.63 -0.18
CA TYR A 243 -13.64 8.83 -1.61
C TYR A 243 -13.78 10.31 -1.98
N ASP A 244 -12.84 10.86 -2.74
CA ASP A 244 -12.94 12.22 -3.24
C ASP A 244 -13.85 12.29 -4.48
N HIS A 245 -15.11 12.61 -4.28
CA HIS A 245 -16.13 12.68 -5.33
C HIS A 245 -15.91 13.74 -6.40
N LEU A 246 -14.96 14.64 -6.25
CA LEU A 246 -14.63 15.66 -7.26
C LEU A 246 -13.35 15.33 -8.02
N GLY A 247 -12.31 14.93 -7.31
CA GLY A 247 -10.98 14.74 -7.89
C GLY A 247 -10.55 13.30 -8.08
N GLY A 248 -11.31 12.36 -7.55
CA GLY A 248 -10.94 10.96 -7.50
C GLY A 248 -9.90 10.65 -6.39
N GLY A 249 -9.65 9.37 -6.22
CA GLY A 249 -8.74 8.86 -5.21
C GLY A 249 -9.35 8.75 -3.81
N PHE A 250 -8.76 7.86 -3.02
CA PHE A 250 -9.20 7.53 -1.65
C PHE A 250 -8.25 8.11 -0.62
N ALA A 251 -8.82 8.61 0.48
CA ALA A 251 -8.09 8.85 1.70
C ALA A 251 -7.72 7.51 2.37
N ARG A 252 -6.76 7.55 3.29
CA ARG A 252 -6.12 6.35 3.86
C ARG A 252 -7.06 5.47 4.68
N TYR A 253 -7.86 6.05 5.58
CA TYR A 253 -8.80 5.34 6.44
C TYR A 253 -9.92 6.27 6.91
N SER A 254 -11.03 5.69 7.36
CA SER A 254 -12.11 6.43 8.02
C SER A 254 -11.93 6.42 9.53
N THR A 255 -12.15 7.59 10.16
CA THR A 255 -12.15 7.73 11.62
C THR A 255 -13.42 7.19 12.26
N ASP A 256 -14.50 7.01 11.48
CA ASP A 256 -15.78 6.42 11.86
C ASP A 256 -16.04 5.07 11.17
N SER A 257 -17.15 4.43 11.51
CA SER A 257 -17.54 3.15 10.92
C SER A 257 -18.31 3.27 9.60
N GLU A 258 -18.82 4.47 9.26
CA GLU A 258 -19.73 4.73 8.14
C GLU A 258 -18.99 5.18 6.86
N TRP A 259 -17.66 5.23 6.86
CA TRP A 259 -16.82 5.77 5.79
C TRP A 259 -17.04 7.26 5.52
N LEU A 260 -17.55 8.02 6.48
CA LEU A 260 -17.87 9.44 6.32
C LEU A 260 -16.66 10.35 6.52
N ALA A 261 -16.06 10.33 7.71
CA ALA A 261 -15.00 11.26 8.08
C ALA A 261 -13.63 10.58 7.95
N PRO A 262 -12.91 10.78 6.84
CA PRO A 262 -11.61 10.18 6.70
C PRO A 262 -10.56 10.95 7.49
N HIS A 263 -9.43 10.30 7.75
CA HIS A 263 -8.17 10.99 7.86
C HIS A 263 -7.72 11.35 6.44
N PHE A 264 -7.66 12.66 6.12
CA PHE A 264 -7.68 13.14 4.72
C PHE A 264 -6.40 12.91 3.92
N GLU A 265 -5.35 12.33 4.50
CA GLU A 265 -4.14 11.95 3.75
C GLU A 265 -4.46 10.94 2.65
N LYS A 266 -3.88 11.14 1.46
CA LYS A 266 -4.02 10.20 0.33
C LYS A 266 -2.68 9.57 0.01
N MET A 267 -2.59 8.25 0.23
CA MET A 267 -1.38 7.48 0.02
C MET A 267 -1.39 6.81 -1.36
N LEU A 268 -0.24 6.77 -2.02
CA LEU A 268 -0.10 6.10 -3.32
C LEU A 268 -0.45 4.61 -3.22
N TYR A 269 0.02 3.92 -2.18
CA TYR A 269 -0.20 2.49 -2.01
C TYR A 269 -1.67 2.11 -1.80
N ASP A 270 -2.46 2.94 -1.12
CA ASP A 270 -3.90 2.71 -0.96
C ASP A 270 -4.62 2.84 -2.30
N ASN A 271 -4.32 3.90 -3.04
CA ASN A 271 -4.93 4.17 -4.34
C ASN A 271 -4.56 3.12 -5.39
N ALA A 272 -3.31 2.63 -5.39
CA ALA A 272 -2.87 1.55 -6.26
C ALA A 272 -3.64 0.24 -6.01
N GLN A 273 -3.76 -0.15 -4.75
CA GLN A 273 -4.42 -1.39 -4.36
C GLN A 273 -5.95 -1.30 -4.55
N LEU A 274 -6.55 -0.14 -4.24
CA LEU A 274 -7.99 0.08 -4.43
C LEU A 274 -8.37 0.13 -5.91
N ALA A 275 -7.58 0.78 -6.78
CA ALA A 275 -7.81 0.74 -8.22
C ALA A 275 -7.91 -0.70 -8.74
N ARG A 276 -7.03 -1.61 -8.25
CA ARG A 276 -7.08 -3.04 -8.58
C ARG A 276 -8.31 -3.74 -8.01
N ALA A 277 -8.67 -3.47 -6.75
CA ALA A 277 -9.83 -4.10 -6.13
C ALA A 277 -11.13 -3.75 -6.87
N TYR A 278 -11.31 -2.48 -7.25
CA TYR A 278 -12.44 -2.04 -8.07
C TYR A 278 -12.42 -2.63 -9.48
N LEU A 279 -11.25 -2.72 -10.13
CA LEU A 279 -11.10 -3.37 -11.42
C LEU A 279 -11.54 -4.83 -11.38
N MET A 280 -11.09 -5.58 -10.38
CA MET A 280 -11.48 -7.00 -10.20
C MET A 280 -12.98 -7.14 -9.92
N ALA A 281 -13.55 -6.26 -9.10
CA ALA A 281 -14.98 -6.25 -8.87
C ALA A 281 -15.78 -5.94 -10.16
N TYR A 282 -15.29 -5.05 -11.02
CA TYR A 282 -15.86 -4.83 -12.35
C TYR A 282 -15.79 -6.09 -13.20
N GLN A 283 -14.65 -6.77 -13.29
CA GLN A 283 -14.50 -8.01 -14.05
C GLN A 283 -15.47 -9.11 -13.59
N VAL A 284 -15.74 -9.20 -12.27
CA VAL A 284 -16.65 -10.20 -11.71
C VAL A 284 -18.12 -9.86 -11.92
N THR A 285 -18.49 -8.59 -11.77
CA THR A 285 -19.90 -8.16 -11.70
C THR A 285 -20.41 -7.52 -12.99
N GLY A 286 -19.53 -7.01 -13.85
CA GLY A 286 -19.89 -6.16 -14.99
C GLY A 286 -20.46 -4.78 -14.58
N ASN A 287 -20.41 -4.42 -13.30
CA ASN A 287 -20.97 -3.15 -12.82
C ASN A 287 -20.07 -1.96 -13.22
N ALA A 288 -20.56 -1.13 -14.13
CA ALA A 288 -19.86 0.04 -14.65
C ALA A 288 -19.41 1.03 -13.56
N PHE A 289 -20.13 1.12 -12.43
CA PHE A 289 -19.74 1.97 -11.32
C PHE A 289 -18.33 1.62 -10.78
N PHE A 290 -17.98 0.35 -10.67
CA PHE A 290 -16.65 -0.06 -10.23
C PHE A 290 -15.55 0.27 -11.25
N LYS A 291 -15.88 0.18 -12.54
CA LYS A 291 -14.99 0.63 -13.62
C LYS A 291 -14.73 2.14 -13.54
N ASP A 292 -15.79 2.93 -13.35
CA ASP A 292 -15.68 4.39 -13.25
C ASP A 292 -14.81 4.81 -12.06
N VAL A 293 -14.95 4.15 -10.91
CA VAL A 293 -14.08 4.39 -9.75
C VAL A 293 -12.62 4.03 -10.06
N THR A 294 -12.37 2.91 -10.76
CA THR A 294 -11.02 2.55 -11.21
C THR A 294 -10.41 3.64 -12.09
N ASP A 295 -11.15 4.09 -13.11
CA ASP A 295 -10.73 5.15 -14.03
C ASP A 295 -10.44 6.47 -13.28
N GLU A 296 -11.32 6.88 -12.34
CA GLU A 296 -11.16 8.12 -11.57
C GLU A 296 -9.98 8.05 -10.59
N VAL A 297 -9.73 6.92 -9.93
CA VAL A 297 -8.56 6.73 -9.06
C VAL A 297 -7.25 6.81 -9.84
N ILE A 298 -7.17 6.12 -10.97
CA ILE A 298 -5.99 6.17 -11.83
C ILE A 298 -5.80 7.59 -12.38
N ALA A 299 -6.88 8.26 -12.84
CA ALA A 299 -6.81 9.63 -13.32
C ALA A 299 -6.30 10.60 -12.25
N TYR A 300 -6.69 10.43 -10.97
CA TYR A 300 -6.14 11.18 -9.85
C TYR A 300 -4.63 10.98 -9.73
N VAL A 301 -4.14 9.75 -9.71
CA VAL A 301 -2.70 9.47 -9.59
C VAL A 301 -1.92 10.07 -10.76
N LEU A 302 -2.41 9.90 -11.98
CA LEU A 302 -1.75 10.43 -13.18
C LEU A 302 -1.73 11.97 -13.25
N ARG A 303 -2.77 12.64 -12.73
CA ARG A 303 -2.89 14.11 -12.73
C ARG A 303 -2.11 14.76 -11.59
N ASP A 304 -2.21 14.19 -10.36
CA ASP A 304 -1.82 14.86 -9.12
C ASP A 304 -0.57 14.28 -8.47
N MET A 305 -0.28 12.99 -8.70
CA MET A 305 0.78 12.25 -8.01
C MET A 305 1.94 11.83 -8.94
N THR A 306 2.03 12.38 -10.15
CA THR A 306 3.02 11.94 -11.15
C THR A 306 4.11 12.97 -11.36
N ASP A 307 5.37 12.55 -11.28
CA ASP A 307 6.54 13.32 -11.71
C ASP A 307 6.72 13.26 -13.23
N GLN A 308 7.32 14.30 -13.79
CA GLN A 308 7.59 14.38 -15.23
C GLN A 308 8.52 13.25 -15.73
N SER A 309 9.40 12.72 -14.88
CA SER A 309 10.28 11.59 -15.19
C SER A 309 9.54 10.24 -15.22
N GLY A 310 8.31 10.15 -14.71
CA GLY A 310 7.49 8.94 -14.69
C GLY A 310 7.38 8.26 -13.32
N GLY A 311 8.03 8.77 -12.28
CA GLY A 311 7.83 8.33 -10.91
C GLY A 311 6.51 8.83 -10.32
N PHE A 312 5.92 8.09 -9.39
CA PHE A 312 4.75 8.52 -8.64
C PHE A 312 5.15 8.95 -7.24
N TYR A 313 4.69 10.13 -6.83
CA TYR A 313 4.91 10.68 -5.50
C TYR A 313 4.21 9.87 -4.42
N SER A 314 4.68 9.97 -3.18
CA SER A 314 4.23 9.08 -2.11
C SER A 314 2.87 9.46 -1.52
N THR A 315 2.63 10.76 -1.25
CA THR A 315 1.50 11.16 -0.39
C THR A 315 1.04 12.59 -0.65
N GLU A 316 -0.27 12.85 -0.49
CA GLU A 316 -0.83 14.17 -0.17
C GLU A 316 -1.21 14.24 1.31
N ASP A 317 -0.88 15.37 1.96
CA ASP A 317 -1.12 15.62 3.37
C ASP A 317 -2.64 15.68 3.70
N ALA A 318 -3.00 15.42 4.95
CA ALA A 318 -4.35 15.60 5.45
C ALA A 318 -4.70 17.09 5.65
N ASP A 319 -3.70 17.90 5.94
CA ASP A 319 -3.86 19.32 6.35
C ASP A 319 -3.72 20.28 5.15
N SER A 320 -4.58 21.28 5.12
CA SER A 320 -4.43 22.47 4.29
C SER A 320 -4.51 23.70 5.17
N GLU A 321 -3.53 24.60 5.07
CA GLU A 321 -3.44 25.81 5.89
C GLU A 321 -3.50 25.52 7.41
N GLY A 322 -3.00 24.35 7.84
CA GLY A 322 -2.96 23.90 9.23
C GLY A 322 -4.29 23.36 9.78
N GLU A 323 -5.29 23.14 8.93
CA GLU A 323 -6.58 22.55 9.28
C GLU A 323 -6.82 21.27 8.47
N GLU A 324 -7.12 20.15 9.16
CA GLU A 324 -7.41 18.87 8.54
C GLU A 324 -8.68 18.94 7.68
N GLY A 325 -8.60 18.44 6.46
CA GLY A 325 -9.73 18.31 5.53
C GLY A 325 -10.22 19.61 4.89
N LYS A 326 -9.71 20.79 5.26
CA LYS A 326 -10.18 22.10 4.79
C LYS A 326 -10.32 22.20 3.26
N PHE A 327 -9.42 21.60 2.53
CA PHE A 327 -9.44 21.59 1.07
C PHE A 327 -10.67 20.89 0.49
N TYR A 328 -11.21 19.88 1.15
CA TYR A 328 -12.27 18.99 0.67
C TYR A 328 -13.69 19.38 1.10
N LEU A 329 -13.81 20.29 2.06
CA LEU A 329 -15.09 20.61 2.70
C LEU A 329 -15.88 21.65 1.91
N TRP A 330 -17.22 21.54 1.98
CA TRP A 330 -18.17 22.42 1.32
C TRP A 330 -19.31 22.85 2.25
N THR A 331 -19.83 24.07 2.01
CA THR A 331 -21.01 24.59 2.69
C THR A 331 -22.16 24.77 1.70
N PRO A 332 -23.43 24.75 2.15
CA PRO A 332 -24.57 25.04 1.27
C PRO A 332 -24.47 26.40 0.57
N SER A 333 -23.95 27.42 1.27
CA SER A 333 -23.79 28.78 0.71
C SER A 333 -22.77 28.82 -0.43
N GLU A 334 -21.65 28.06 -0.32
CA GLU A 334 -20.68 27.93 -1.41
C GLU A 334 -21.32 27.25 -2.63
N LEU A 335 -22.08 26.16 -2.42
CA LEU A 335 -22.79 25.49 -3.51
C LEU A 335 -23.76 26.43 -4.21
N GLU A 336 -24.56 27.18 -3.44
CA GLU A 336 -25.55 28.10 -4.03
C GLU A 336 -24.88 29.23 -4.82
N THR A 337 -23.75 29.75 -4.32
CA THR A 337 -22.97 30.79 -4.99
C THR A 337 -22.36 30.31 -6.32
N LEU A 338 -21.86 29.06 -6.35
CA LEU A 338 -21.14 28.51 -7.49
C LEU A 338 -22.05 27.86 -8.54
N LEU A 339 -23.08 27.14 -8.09
CA LEU A 339 -23.96 26.33 -8.95
C LEU A 339 -25.28 26.99 -9.27
N GLY A 340 -25.68 28.04 -8.50
CA GLY A 340 -27.01 28.57 -8.49
C GLY A 340 -28.01 27.69 -7.70
N PRO A 341 -29.21 28.23 -7.39
CA PRO A 341 -30.12 27.61 -6.40
C PRO A 341 -30.63 26.22 -6.83
N GLN A 342 -30.84 25.97 -8.13
CA GLN A 342 -31.41 24.71 -8.61
C GLN A 342 -30.38 23.57 -8.53
N ASP A 343 -29.20 23.75 -9.18
CA ASP A 343 -28.17 22.73 -9.18
C ASP A 343 -27.56 22.53 -7.78
N ALA A 344 -27.44 23.61 -6.97
CA ALA A 344 -27.00 23.49 -5.57
C ALA A 344 -27.94 22.62 -4.72
N ARG A 345 -29.27 22.74 -4.92
CA ARG A 345 -30.25 21.89 -4.25
C ARG A 345 -30.11 20.42 -4.63
N LEU A 346 -29.95 20.14 -5.92
CA LEU A 346 -29.81 18.76 -6.44
C LEU A 346 -28.50 18.14 -5.97
N PHE A 347 -27.40 18.88 -6.15
CA PHE A 347 -26.05 18.45 -5.76
C PHE A 347 -25.93 18.24 -4.25
N GLY A 348 -26.38 19.23 -3.46
CA GLY A 348 -26.33 19.15 -2.00
C GLY A 348 -27.17 18.01 -1.43
N ALA A 349 -28.35 17.73 -2.02
CA ALA A 349 -29.19 16.62 -1.61
C ALA A 349 -28.56 15.25 -1.94
N PHE A 350 -27.85 15.15 -3.07
CA PHE A 350 -27.15 13.91 -3.44
C PHE A 350 -25.89 13.68 -2.61
N TYR A 351 -25.06 14.74 -2.41
CA TYR A 351 -23.77 14.63 -1.71
C TYR A 351 -23.84 15.02 -0.22
N ASP A 352 -25.00 15.04 0.40
CA ASP A 352 -25.23 15.30 1.85
C ASP A 352 -24.64 16.64 2.33
N VAL A 353 -24.66 17.69 1.49
CA VAL A 353 -24.23 19.03 1.89
C VAL A 353 -25.38 19.77 2.55
N ARG A 354 -25.30 20.01 3.86
CA ARG A 354 -26.43 20.46 4.70
C ARG A 354 -25.98 21.43 5.80
N THR A 355 -26.98 21.98 6.52
CA THR A 355 -26.78 22.77 7.75
C THR A 355 -27.53 22.10 8.92
N PRO A 356 -26.84 21.79 10.07
CA PRO A 356 -25.39 21.86 10.26
C PRO A 356 -24.66 20.90 9.36
N GLY A 357 -23.37 21.18 9.05
CA GLY A 357 -22.54 20.30 8.24
C GLY A 357 -22.35 18.93 8.88
N ASN A 358 -22.03 17.93 8.05
CA ASN A 358 -21.78 16.56 8.52
C ASN A 358 -20.37 16.34 9.10
N PHE A 359 -19.51 17.37 9.03
CA PHE A 359 -18.17 17.36 9.62
C PHE A 359 -18.05 18.53 10.61
N GLU A 360 -17.82 18.23 11.89
CA GLU A 360 -17.70 19.17 13.01
C GLU A 360 -18.85 20.22 13.13
N GLY A 361 -19.97 19.97 12.45
CA GLY A 361 -21.09 20.90 12.42
C GLY A 361 -20.89 22.21 11.65
N ARG A 362 -19.73 22.37 10.96
CA ARG A 362 -19.35 23.60 10.25
C ARG A 362 -19.54 23.48 8.74
N ALA A 363 -19.04 22.42 8.15
CA ALA A 363 -19.07 22.17 6.71
C ALA A 363 -19.36 20.70 6.44
N SER A 364 -19.49 20.32 5.19
CA SER A 364 -19.80 18.94 4.81
C SER A 364 -18.70 18.33 3.97
N ILE A 365 -18.36 17.08 4.28
CA ILE A 365 -17.68 16.14 3.42
C ILE A 365 -18.71 15.65 2.41
N LEU A 366 -18.35 15.54 1.14
CA LEU A 366 -19.21 14.96 0.10
C LEU A 366 -19.32 13.45 0.32
N ARG A 367 -20.57 12.94 0.40
CA ARG A 367 -20.87 11.50 0.39
C ARG A 367 -22.21 11.24 -0.32
N ALA A 368 -22.33 10.13 -1.01
CA ALA A 368 -23.57 9.73 -1.70
C ALA A 368 -24.32 8.67 -0.89
N LEU A 369 -25.30 9.07 -0.07
CA LEU A 369 -26.08 8.15 0.77
C LEU A 369 -26.98 7.21 -0.02
N HIS A 370 -27.40 7.62 -1.22
CA HIS A 370 -28.37 6.93 -2.07
C HIS A 370 -27.87 6.89 -3.51
N THR A 371 -28.42 5.97 -4.29
CA THR A 371 -28.18 5.94 -5.73
C THR A 371 -28.77 7.19 -6.42
N PRO A 372 -28.30 7.55 -7.62
CA PRO A 372 -28.89 8.65 -8.38
C PRO A 372 -30.40 8.47 -8.59
N LEU A 373 -30.86 7.26 -8.92
CA LEU A 373 -32.28 6.95 -9.10
C LEU A 373 -33.10 7.19 -7.84
N GLU A 374 -32.64 6.69 -6.68
CA GLU A 374 -33.34 6.91 -5.39
C GLU A 374 -33.40 8.38 -5.01
N THR A 375 -32.30 9.12 -5.23
CA THR A 375 -32.23 10.56 -4.94
C THR A 375 -33.17 11.34 -5.87
N ALA A 376 -33.20 11.04 -7.17
CA ALA A 376 -34.08 11.65 -8.13
C ALA A 376 -35.57 11.47 -7.74
N GLN A 377 -35.95 10.24 -7.35
CA GLN A 377 -37.30 9.92 -6.87
C GLN A 377 -37.68 10.75 -5.63
N ARG A 378 -36.78 10.88 -4.65
CA ARG A 378 -36.99 11.69 -3.43
C ARG A 378 -37.14 13.17 -3.73
N LEU A 379 -36.43 13.68 -4.74
CA LEU A 379 -36.47 15.09 -5.13
C LEU A 379 -37.58 15.45 -6.12
N GLY A 380 -38.29 14.45 -6.68
CA GLY A 380 -39.32 14.64 -7.68
C GLY A 380 -38.81 15.11 -9.04
N VAL A 381 -37.57 14.69 -9.42
CA VAL A 381 -36.95 14.98 -10.70
C VAL A 381 -36.64 13.68 -11.45
N THR A 382 -36.29 13.76 -12.72
CA THR A 382 -35.81 12.59 -13.46
C THR A 382 -34.37 12.29 -13.08
N GLU A 383 -33.98 11.02 -13.19
CA GLU A 383 -32.57 10.61 -12.99
C GLU A 383 -31.62 11.35 -13.92
N ALA A 384 -32.03 11.55 -15.20
CA ALA A 384 -31.25 12.28 -16.19
C ALA A 384 -31.00 13.75 -15.81
N GLU A 385 -32.03 14.43 -15.24
CA GLU A 385 -31.88 15.80 -14.75
C GLU A 385 -30.90 15.86 -13.56
N LEU A 386 -30.99 14.90 -12.64
CA LEU A 386 -30.07 14.81 -11.51
C LEU A 386 -28.64 14.57 -11.99
N LEU A 387 -28.41 13.55 -12.83
CA LEU A 387 -27.08 13.23 -13.34
C LEU A 387 -26.44 14.40 -14.10
N ALA A 388 -27.21 15.10 -14.93
CA ALA A 388 -26.72 16.30 -15.62
C ALA A 388 -26.34 17.44 -14.65
N ALA A 389 -27.10 17.63 -13.56
CA ALA A 389 -26.76 18.61 -12.55
C ALA A 389 -25.50 18.20 -11.74
N LEU A 390 -25.36 16.89 -11.44
CA LEU A 390 -24.17 16.37 -10.75
C LEU A 390 -22.90 16.53 -11.60
N GLU A 391 -22.94 16.23 -12.88
CA GLU A 391 -21.81 16.38 -13.79
C GLU A 391 -21.35 17.84 -13.92
N ARG A 392 -22.30 18.78 -14.14
CA ARG A 392 -21.99 20.22 -14.13
C ARG A 392 -21.42 20.66 -12.79
N GLY A 393 -22.05 20.23 -11.69
CA GLY A 393 -21.62 20.55 -10.34
C GLY A 393 -20.21 20.06 -10.04
N ARG A 394 -19.91 18.81 -10.36
CA ARG A 394 -18.55 18.24 -10.20
C ARG A 394 -17.49 19.06 -10.93
N THR A 395 -17.75 19.43 -12.18
CA THR A 395 -16.81 20.24 -12.97
C THR A 395 -16.57 21.60 -12.35
N ILE A 396 -17.65 22.34 -12.03
CA ILE A 396 -17.55 23.70 -11.47
C ILE A 396 -16.87 23.69 -10.09
N LEU A 397 -17.24 22.74 -9.23
CA LEU A 397 -16.66 22.64 -7.89
C LEU A 397 -15.22 22.16 -7.91
N PHE A 398 -14.83 21.27 -8.83
CA PHE A 398 -13.44 20.87 -9.01
C PHE A 398 -12.57 22.07 -9.44
N GLU A 399 -13.05 22.89 -10.39
CA GLU A 399 -12.36 24.12 -10.80
C GLU A 399 -12.28 25.16 -9.67
N ALA A 400 -13.35 25.31 -8.89
CA ALA A 400 -13.36 26.19 -7.72
C ALA A 400 -12.37 25.72 -6.63
N ARG A 401 -12.35 24.40 -6.35
CA ARG A 401 -11.44 23.80 -5.39
C ARG A 401 -9.98 23.91 -5.82
N SER A 402 -9.67 23.84 -7.11
CA SER A 402 -8.32 23.99 -7.63
C SER A 402 -7.66 25.35 -7.31
N LYS A 403 -8.46 26.35 -6.94
CA LYS A 403 -8.02 27.68 -6.52
C LYS A 403 -7.77 27.79 -5.01
N ARG A 404 -8.17 26.79 -4.23
CA ARG A 404 -7.87 26.71 -2.79
C ARG A 404 -6.39 26.32 -2.60
N VAL A 405 -5.86 26.63 -1.42
CA VAL A 405 -4.53 26.12 -1.04
C VAL A 405 -4.60 24.59 -0.92
N ARG A 406 -3.83 23.92 -1.77
CA ARG A 406 -3.80 22.46 -1.82
C ARG A 406 -3.03 21.90 -0.62
N PRO A 407 -3.40 20.73 -0.09
CA PRO A 407 -2.57 19.98 0.86
C PRO A 407 -1.14 19.80 0.32
N ALA A 408 -0.18 19.80 1.22
CA ALA A 408 1.21 19.56 0.84
C ALA A 408 1.37 18.15 0.24
N ARG A 409 2.25 18.04 -0.75
CA ARG A 409 2.57 16.77 -1.37
C ARG A 409 3.98 16.35 -0.98
N ASP A 410 4.12 15.12 -0.51
CA ASP A 410 5.44 14.52 -0.34
C ASP A 410 5.93 14.00 -1.68
N GLU A 411 6.89 14.71 -2.27
CA GLU A 411 7.43 14.44 -3.61
C GLU A 411 8.51 13.36 -3.64
N LYS A 412 8.67 12.61 -2.57
CA LYS A 412 9.54 11.45 -2.62
C LYS A 412 8.85 10.30 -3.37
N VAL A 413 9.64 9.57 -4.14
CA VAL A 413 9.24 8.39 -4.89
C VAL A 413 9.80 7.16 -4.18
N LEU A 414 8.94 6.26 -3.73
CA LEU A 414 9.31 5.01 -3.06
C LEU A 414 9.16 3.84 -4.03
N ALA A 415 10.19 2.98 -4.12
CA ALA A 415 10.23 1.89 -5.10
C ALA A 415 9.05 0.92 -4.92
N ALA A 416 8.79 0.46 -3.69
CA ALA A 416 7.69 -0.47 -3.40
C ALA A 416 6.31 0.08 -3.81
N TRP A 417 6.01 1.34 -3.48
CA TRP A 417 4.71 1.93 -3.77
C TRP A 417 4.51 2.19 -5.27
N ASN A 418 5.60 2.51 -5.96
CA ASN A 418 5.60 2.61 -7.42
C ASN A 418 5.40 1.23 -8.07
N GLY A 419 5.97 0.16 -7.52
CA GLY A 419 5.69 -1.21 -7.96
C GLY A 419 4.21 -1.59 -7.86
N LEU A 420 3.54 -1.21 -6.76
CA LEU A 420 2.09 -1.41 -6.61
C LEU A 420 1.28 -0.64 -7.67
N MET A 421 1.63 0.63 -7.92
CA MET A 421 0.92 1.43 -8.93
C MET A 421 1.22 0.98 -10.36
N LEU A 422 2.45 0.54 -10.62
CA LEU A 422 2.85 -0.06 -11.90
C LEU A 422 1.97 -1.28 -12.22
N ARG A 423 1.76 -2.17 -11.25
CA ARG A 423 0.87 -3.32 -11.40
C ARG A 423 -0.57 -2.88 -11.69
N ALA A 424 -1.09 -1.93 -10.93
CA ALA A 424 -2.46 -1.42 -11.12
C ALA A 424 -2.68 -0.86 -12.54
N LEU A 425 -1.73 -0.07 -13.04
CA LEU A 425 -1.77 0.50 -14.38
C LEU A 425 -1.68 -0.58 -15.48
N ALA A 426 -0.78 -1.55 -15.32
CA ALA A 426 -0.60 -2.62 -16.30
C ALA A 426 -1.87 -3.50 -16.39
N GLU A 427 -2.43 -3.91 -15.26
CA GLU A 427 -3.65 -4.71 -15.20
C GLU A 427 -4.87 -3.92 -15.74
N ALA A 428 -5.06 -2.67 -15.30
CA ALA A 428 -6.16 -1.84 -15.79
C ALA A 428 -6.04 -1.54 -17.29
N GLY A 429 -4.82 -1.28 -17.77
CA GLY A 429 -4.55 -1.08 -19.19
C GLY A 429 -4.89 -2.29 -20.06
N ALA A 430 -4.57 -3.49 -19.57
CA ALA A 430 -4.88 -4.74 -20.26
C ALA A 430 -6.38 -5.10 -20.24
N VAL A 431 -7.03 -4.94 -19.08
CA VAL A 431 -8.46 -5.30 -18.89
C VAL A 431 -9.39 -4.32 -19.59
N LEU A 432 -9.11 -3.01 -19.48
CA LEU A 432 -9.97 -1.93 -20.00
C LEU A 432 -9.58 -1.45 -21.41
N GLU A 433 -8.59 -2.07 -22.04
CA GLU A 433 -8.02 -1.65 -23.34
C GLU A 433 -7.55 -0.19 -23.36
N ARG A 434 -6.99 0.29 -22.23
CA ARG A 434 -6.51 1.66 -22.05
C ARG A 434 -5.03 1.76 -22.38
N ALA A 435 -4.72 2.09 -23.63
CA ALA A 435 -3.34 2.26 -24.11
C ALA A 435 -2.58 3.37 -23.36
N ASP A 436 -3.26 4.40 -22.88
CA ASP A 436 -2.69 5.47 -22.05
C ASP A 436 -2.26 4.97 -20.66
N PHE A 437 -2.96 4.00 -20.07
CA PHE A 437 -2.56 3.36 -18.82
C PHE A 437 -1.32 2.47 -19.02
N VAL A 438 -1.30 1.68 -20.10
CA VAL A 438 -0.12 0.89 -20.45
C VAL A 438 1.09 1.80 -20.68
N ALA A 439 0.93 2.91 -21.42
CA ALA A 439 2.02 3.86 -21.66
C ALA A 439 2.50 4.54 -20.35
N ALA A 440 1.60 4.81 -19.41
CA ALA A 440 1.99 5.31 -18.08
C ALA A 440 2.78 4.26 -17.29
N ALA A 441 2.35 2.99 -17.32
CA ALA A 441 3.06 1.87 -16.72
C ALA A 441 4.47 1.69 -17.31
N GLU A 442 4.61 1.76 -18.65
CA GLU A 442 5.93 1.68 -19.30
C GLU A 442 6.85 2.83 -18.94
N ARG A 443 6.33 4.06 -18.82
CA ARG A 443 7.12 5.21 -18.34
C ARG A 443 7.57 5.00 -16.89
N ASN A 444 6.70 4.53 -16.02
CA ASN A 444 7.04 4.27 -14.62
C ASN A 444 8.06 3.12 -14.49
N ALA A 445 7.87 2.01 -15.19
CA ALA A 445 8.83 0.91 -15.22
C ALA A 445 10.22 1.36 -15.73
N THR A 446 10.24 2.20 -16.76
CA THR A 446 11.48 2.78 -17.29
C THR A 446 12.15 3.67 -16.25
N PHE A 447 11.38 4.53 -15.60
CA PHE A 447 11.89 5.37 -14.50
C PHE A 447 12.50 4.53 -13.38
N LEU A 448 11.84 3.49 -12.90
CA LEU A 448 12.35 2.61 -11.84
C LEU A 448 13.68 1.96 -12.24
N LEU A 449 13.78 1.46 -13.47
CA LEU A 449 14.99 0.78 -13.94
C LEU A 449 16.14 1.73 -14.28
N GLU A 450 15.87 2.98 -14.66
CA GLU A 450 16.90 3.94 -15.09
C GLU A 450 17.33 4.90 -13.97
N HIS A 451 16.44 5.24 -13.03
CA HIS A 451 16.71 6.21 -11.97
C HIS A 451 16.85 5.58 -10.58
N MET A 452 16.21 4.43 -10.33
CA MET A 452 16.22 3.80 -9.01
C MET A 452 17.00 2.48 -8.98
N ARG A 453 17.59 2.03 -10.10
CA ARG A 453 18.43 0.83 -10.16
C ARG A 453 19.90 1.22 -10.29
N THR A 454 20.75 0.57 -9.51
CA THR A 454 22.21 0.74 -9.58
C THR A 454 22.80 0.01 -10.80
N ALA A 455 24.06 0.30 -11.14
CA ALA A 455 24.73 -0.36 -12.27
C ALA A 455 24.96 -1.86 -12.08
N ASP A 456 25.02 -2.33 -10.83
CA ASP A 456 25.14 -3.74 -10.44
C ASP A 456 23.79 -4.45 -10.23
N GLY A 457 22.69 -3.75 -10.52
CA GLY A 457 21.33 -4.30 -10.58
C GLY A 457 20.49 -4.16 -9.32
N HIS A 458 21.03 -3.64 -8.23
CA HIS A 458 20.28 -3.40 -6.98
C HIS A 458 19.32 -2.23 -7.12
N LEU A 459 18.31 -2.17 -6.25
CA LEU A 459 17.39 -1.05 -6.17
C LEU A 459 17.78 -0.08 -5.05
N HIS A 460 17.48 1.20 -5.28
CA HIS A 460 17.37 2.19 -4.23
C HIS A 460 15.94 2.27 -3.69
N ARG A 461 15.81 2.58 -2.40
CA ARG A 461 14.53 2.75 -1.71
C ARG A 461 13.78 3.99 -2.18
N THR A 462 14.48 5.13 -2.24
CA THR A 462 13.85 6.43 -2.43
C THR A 462 14.55 7.30 -3.45
N TRP A 463 13.77 8.09 -4.15
CA TRP A 463 14.21 9.15 -5.05
C TRP A 463 13.36 10.40 -4.85
N LYS A 464 13.93 11.57 -5.16
CA LYS A 464 13.24 12.84 -5.15
C LYS A 464 13.69 13.70 -6.33
N PRO A 465 12.82 14.53 -6.94
CA PRO A 465 13.20 15.45 -8.02
C PRO A 465 14.42 16.30 -7.67
N GLY A 466 15.40 16.32 -8.58
CA GLY A 466 16.65 17.08 -8.39
C GLY A 466 17.73 16.38 -7.55
N HIS A 467 17.50 15.18 -7.07
CA HIS A 467 18.44 14.38 -6.28
C HIS A 467 18.69 13.02 -6.90
N ALA A 468 19.84 12.42 -6.59
CA ALA A 468 20.07 10.99 -6.90
C ALA A 468 19.22 10.11 -5.99
N ALA A 469 18.86 8.92 -6.49
CA ALA A 469 18.24 7.90 -5.66
C ALA A 469 19.20 7.44 -4.55
N ARG A 470 18.64 7.06 -3.41
CA ARG A 470 19.43 6.75 -2.20
C ARG A 470 18.79 5.66 -1.36
N LEU A 471 19.52 5.21 -0.36
CA LEU A 471 19.21 4.10 0.54
C LEU A 471 19.07 2.77 -0.20
N ASN A 472 19.57 1.71 0.42
CA ASN A 472 19.39 0.36 -0.09
C ASN A 472 17.91 -0.03 0.02
N ALA A 473 17.39 -0.63 -1.04
CA ALA A 473 16.01 -1.08 -1.08
C ALA A 473 15.79 -2.32 -0.22
N TYR A 474 14.59 -2.44 0.34
CA TYR A 474 14.15 -3.53 1.20
C TYR A 474 13.45 -4.63 0.39
N LEU A 475 13.18 -5.77 1.01
CA LEU A 475 12.45 -6.88 0.38
C LEU A 475 11.17 -6.42 -0.32
N GLU A 476 10.38 -5.57 0.33
CA GLU A 476 9.13 -5.04 -0.24
C GLU A 476 9.35 -4.25 -1.54
N ASP A 477 10.48 -3.55 -1.67
CA ASP A 477 10.81 -2.80 -2.89
C ASP A 477 11.07 -3.76 -4.06
N TYR A 478 11.92 -4.75 -3.84
CA TYR A 478 12.23 -5.77 -4.85
C TYR A 478 10.99 -6.55 -5.25
N ALA A 479 10.21 -7.01 -4.28
CA ALA A 479 9.04 -7.84 -4.52
C ALA A 479 7.93 -7.08 -5.27
N ASN A 480 7.58 -5.86 -4.85
CA ASN A 480 6.53 -5.07 -5.50
C ASN A 480 6.95 -4.57 -6.89
N VAL A 481 8.21 -4.16 -7.08
CA VAL A 481 8.71 -3.77 -8.41
C VAL A 481 8.71 -4.97 -9.36
N ALA A 482 9.18 -6.14 -8.91
CA ALA A 482 9.13 -7.37 -9.71
C ALA A 482 7.69 -7.76 -10.08
N ASP A 483 6.73 -7.64 -9.16
CA ASP A 483 5.30 -7.90 -9.37
C ASP A 483 4.71 -6.94 -10.43
N GLY A 484 5.02 -5.66 -10.33
CA GLY A 484 4.60 -4.65 -11.32
C GLY A 484 5.21 -4.89 -12.71
N LEU A 485 6.50 -5.20 -12.79
CA LEU A 485 7.19 -5.53 -14.04
C LEU A 485 6.64 -6.81 -14.68
N LEU A 486 6.33 -7.82 -13.88
CA LEU A 486 5.72 -9.05 -14.37
C LEU A 486 4.31 -8.79 -14.94
N ALA A 487 3.49 -8.00 -14.27
CA ALA A 487 2.18 -7.59 -14.79
C ALA A 487 2.31 -6.78 -16.11
N LEU A 488 3.30 -5.90 -16.19
CA LEU A 488 3.57 -5.13 -17.40
C LEU A 488 4.09 -6.03 -18.55
N TYR A 489 4.91 -7.05 -18.25
CA TYR A 489 5.28 -8.07 -19.24
C TYR A 489 4.06 -8.77 -19.80
N GLU A 490 3.18 -9.28 -18.95
CA GLU A 490 1.95 -9.98 -19.38
C GLU A 490 1.03 -9.07 -20.21
N ALA A 491 0.95 -7.78 -19.88
CA ALA A 491 0.15 -6.79 -20.63
C ALA A 491 0.76 -6.42 -22.00
N THR A 492 2.09 -6.46 -22.15
CA THR A 492 2.78 -5.94 -23.34
C THR A 492 3.53 -6.99 -24.16
N PHE A 493 3.89 -8.12 -23.55
CA PHE A 493 4.81 -9.14 -24.06
C PHE A 493 6.22 -8.62 -24.37
N ASN A 494 6.61 -7.49 -23.80
CA ASN A 494 7.96 -6.98 -23.95
C ASN A 494 8.90 -7.70 -22.94
N ALA A 495 9.77 -8.55 -23.46
CA ALA A 495 10.69 -9.38 -22.69
C ALA A 495 11.60 -8.61 -21.72
N ARG A 496 11.87 -7.30 -21.99
CA ARG A 496 12.66 -6.43 -21.09
C ARG A 496 12.11 -6.44 -19.67
N TRP A 497 10.78 -6.42 -19.54
CA TRP A 497 10.12 -6.36 -18.23
C TRP A 497 10.23 -7.68 -17.48
N LEU A 498 10.06 -8.80 -18.18
CA LEU A 498 10.24 -10.13 -17.58
C LEU A 498 11.68 -10.35 -17.12
N THR A 499 12.66 -10.01 -17.97
CA THR A 499 14.09 -10.13 -17.60
C THR A 499 14.39 -9.30 -16.35
N ALA A 500 13.92 -8.05 -16.29
CA ALA A 500 14.13 -7.22 -15.11
C ALA A 500 13.43 -7.78 -13.85
N ALA A 501 12.23 -8.36 -13.98
CA ALA A 501 11.53 -9.01 -12.87
C ALA A 501 12.31 -10.25 -12.36
N MET A 502 12.88 -11.04 -13.27
CA MET A 502 13.73 -12.20 -12.92
C MET A 502 15.01 -11.77 -12.20
N ASP A 503 15.70 -10.73 -12.69
CA ASP A 503 16.89 -10.19 -12.04
C ASP A 503 16.62 -9.80 -10.59
N LEU A 504 15.48 -9.11 -10.33
CA LEU A 504 15.08 -8.73 -8.99
C LEU A 504 14.71 -9.94 -8.12
N ALA A 505 14.02 -10.93 -8.69
CA ALA A 505 13.69 -12.17 -8.00
C ALA A 505 14.96 -12.96 -7.61
N ASP A 506 15.97 -12.98 -8.46
CA ASP A 506 17.26 -13.62 -8.17
C ASP A 506 17.98 -12.91 -7.01
N ILE A 507 17.93 -11.58 -6.94
CA ILE A 507 18.46 -10.84 -5.78
C ILE A 507 17.71 -11.20 -4.50
N ILE A 508 16.37 -11.32 -4.56
CA ILE A 508 15.57 -11.77 -3.41
C ILE A 508 16.07 -13.12 -2.89
N LEU A 509 16.26 -14.10 -3.76
CA LEU A 509 16.73 -15.42 -3.38
C LEU A 509 18.14 -15.43 -2.78
N HIS A 510 19.05 -14.60 -3.33
CA HIS A 510 20.44 -14.64 -2.92
C HIS A 510 20.78 -13.78 -1.70
N GLU A 511 20.08 -12.65 -1.50
CA GLU A 511 20.48 -11.67 -0.50
C GLU A 511 19.50 -11.54 0.68
N PHE A 512 18.25 -11.94 0.49
CA PHE A 512 17.21 -11.78 1.53
C PHE A 512 16.81 -13.11 2.19
N ALA A 513 17.12 -14.26 1.58
CA ALA A 513 16.67 -15.56 2.09
C ALA A 513 17.16 -15.85 3.52
N ASP A 514 16.26 -16.46 4.31
CA ASP A 514 16.62 -17.10 5.58
C ASP A 514 16.76 -18.62 5.38
N PRO A 515 17.99 -19.13 5.26
CA PRO A 515 18.23 -20.54 4.99
C PRO A 515 17.93 -21.46 6.18
N GLU A 516 17.78 -20.91 7.38
CA GLU A 516 17.54 -21.69 8.60
C GLU A 516 16.06 -21.87 8.90
N ASN A 517 15.26 -20.78 8.74
CA ASN A 517 13.85 -20.78 9.15
C ASN A 517 12.87 -20.62 7.97
N GLY A 518 13.37 -20.45 6.74
CA GLY A 518 12.55 -20.19 5.56
C GLY A 518 12.03 -18.73 5.48
N GLY A 519 11.48 -18.39 4.32
CA GLY A 519 11.09 -17.01 4.02
C GLY A 519 12.28 -16.07 3.83
N PHE A 520 12.01 -14.76 3.90
CA PHE A 520 12.97 -13.73 3.58
C PHE A 520 13.05 -12.69 4.69
N PHE A 521 14.25 -12.19 4.98
CA PHE A 521 14.44 -11.01 5.82
C PHE A 521 14.04 -9.73 5.06
N ASP A 522 13.67 -8.68 5.77
CA ASP A 522 13.32 -7.40 5.15
C ASP A 522 14.53 -6.67 4.58
N THR A 523 15.72 -6.94 5.13
CA THR A 523 16.98 -6.32 4.74
C THR A 523 17.88 -7.32 3.99
N SER A 524 18.57 -6.86 2.93
CA SER A 524 19.60 -7.66 2.26
C SER A 524 20.85 -7.83 3.13
N ILE A 525 21.75 -8.69 2.70
CA ILE A 525 23.08 -8.87 3.33
C ILE A 525 23.96 -7.62 3.25
N GLN A 526 23.59 -6.63 2.44
CA GLN A 526 24.33 -5.38 2.24
C GLN A 526 23.88 -4.25 3.18
N HIS A 527 22.81 -4.45 3.96
CA HIS A 527 22.33 -3.45 4.92
C HIS A 527 23.20 -3.40 6.18
N GLU A 528 23.13 -2.28 6.89
CA GLU A 528 23.76 -2.15 8.21
C GLU A 528 23.19 -3.19 9.19
N THR A 529 24.05 -3.63 10.13
CA THR A 529 23.61 -4.53 11.18
C THR A 529 22.90 -3.75 12.28
N LEU A 530 21.62 -4.01 12.48
CA LEU A 530 20.80 -3.49 13.56
C LEU A 530 20.73 -4.46 14.74
N ILE A 531 19.96 -4.12 15.79
CA ILE A 531 19.79 -4.97 17.00
C ILE A 531 19.15 -6.33 16.69
N THR A 532 18.41 -6.42 15.61
CA THR A 532 17.88 -7.65 15.00
C THR A 532 17.78 -7.45 13.49
N ARG A 533 17.76 -8.55 12.73
CA ARG A 533 17.45 -8.51 11.30
C ARG A 533 15.95 -8.80 11.13
N PRO A 534 15.13 -7.80 10.77
CA PRO A 534 13.68 -7.97 10.78
C PRO A 534 13.22 -8.93 9.67
N LYS A 535 12.11 -9.61 9.95
CA LYS A 535 11.36 -10.43 8.99
C LYS A 535 9.90 -10.11 9.19
N ASP A 536 9.40 -9.07 8.50
CA ASP A 536 7.99 -8.72 8.55
C ASP A 536 7.20 -9.63 7.61
N VAL A 537 6.23 -10.31 8.19
CA VAL A 537 5.35 -11.24 7.47
C VAL A 537 3.90 -10.78 7.47
N PHE A 538 3.59 -9.71 8.21
CA PHE A 538 2.23 -9.17 8.30
C PHE A 538 1.93 -8.23 7.14
N ASP A 539 0.79 -8.46 6.50
CA ASP A 539 0.19 -7.47 5.63
C ASP A 539 -0.44 -6.35 6.49
N ASN A 540 0.04 -5.14 6.29
CA ASN A 540 -0.50 -3.94 6.91
C ASN A 540 -1.32 -3.14 5.88
N ALA A 541 -1.18 -1.83 5.81
CA ALA A 541 -1.74 -1.05 4.72
C ALA A 541 -1.04 -1.35 3.37
N THR A 542 0.23 -1.75 3.42
CA THR A 542 0.98 -2.33 2.29
C THR A 542 1.16 -3.83 2.51
N PRO A 543 1.23 -4.63 1.44
CA PRO A 543 1.50 -6.05 1.55
C PRO A 543 2.92 -6.32 2.06
N SER A 544 3.09 -7.38 2.83
CA SER A 544 4.42 -7.80 3.28
C SER A 544 5.30 -8.24 2.11
N GLY A 545 6.59 -7.91 2.19
CA GLY A 545 7.55 -8.33 1.17
C GLY A 545 7.58 -9.85 0.96
N ASN A 546 7.43 -10.63 2.04
CA ASN A 546 7.35 -12.08 1.99
C ASN A 546 6.12 -12.58 1.21
N SER A 547 4.95 -12.01 1.46
CA SER A 547 3.70 -12.39 0.76
C SER A 547 3.76 -12.08 -0.73
N VAL A 548 4.32 -10.92 -1.11
CA VAL A 548 4.47 -10.54 -2.53
C VAL A 548 5.54 -11.38 -3.21
N ALA A 549 6.68 -11.61 -2.56
CA ALA A 549 7.74 -12.46 -3.09
C ALA A 549 7.23 -13.87 -3.40
N ALA A 550 6.45 -14.48 -2.49
CA ALA A 550 5.86 -15.79 -2.74
C ALA A 550 4.99 -15.82 -4.01
N ASP A 551 4.11 -14.83 -4.22
CA ASP A 551 3.26 -14.75 -5.42
C ASP A 551 4.08 -14.55 -6.71
N VAL A 552 5.04 -13.64 -6.69
CA VAL A 552 5.94 -13.37 -7.83
C VAL A 552 6.74 -14.61 -8.21
N LEU A 553 7.33 -15.28 -7.22
CA LEU A 553 8.16 -16.47 -7.43
C LEU A 553 7.34 -17.64 -7.99
N LEU A 554 6.10 -17.85 -7.52
CA LEU A 554 5.19 -18.86 -8.08
C LEU A 554 4.87 -18.61 -9.55
N ARG A 555 4.59 -17.36 -9.91
CA ARG A 555 4.29 -16.98 -11.30
C ARG A 555 5.52 -17.09 -12.20
N LEU A 556 6.69 -16.63 -11.73
CA LEU A 556 7.95 -16.79 -12.45
C LEU A 556 8.33 -18.26 -12.61
N ALA A 557 8.09 -19.12 -11.62
CA ALA A 557 8.32 -20.56 -11.72
C ALA A 557 7.58 -21.18 -12.91
N LEU A 558 6.30 -20.84 -13.11
CA LEU A 558 5.50 -21.34 -14.24
C LEU A 558 5.96 -20.80 -15.59
N LEU A 559 6.43 -19.55 -15.66
CA LEU A 559 6.92 -18.95 -16.90
C LEU A 559 8.27 -19.52 -17.32
N THR A 560 9.14 -19.82 -16.37
CA THR A 560 10.56 -20.14 -16.59
C THR A 560 10.96 -21.58 -16.32
N ASP A 561 10.06 -22.39 -15.77
CA ASP A 561 10.30 -23.77 -15.32
C ASP A 561 11.40 -23.88 -14.24
N ARG A 562 11.59 -22.81 -13.43
CA ARG A 562 12.57 -22.77 -12.35
C ARG A 562 11.98 -23.27 -11.04
N THR A 563 12.48 -24.43 -10.58
CA THR A 563 12.01 -25.08 -9.34
C THR A 563 12.46 -24.35 -8.09
N ASP A 564 13.63 -23.69 -8.09
CA ASP A 564 14.12 -22.90 -6.97
C ASP A 564 13.19 -21.72 -6.61
N TYR A 565 12.56 -21.08 -7.58
CA TYR A 565 11.52 -20.08 -7.34
C TYR A 565 10.30 -20.71 -6.61
N ARG A 566 9.85 -21.86 -7.09
CA ARG A 566 8.73 -22.57 -6.48
C ARG A 566 9.03 -23.01 -5.03
N ASP A 567 10.20 -23.61 -4.83
CA ASP A 567 10.62 -24.12 -3.53
C ASP A 567 10.73 -23.00 -2.49
N ALA A 568 11.26 -21.84 -2.89
CA ALA A 568 11.37 -20.67 -2.03
C ALA A 568 9.97 -20.10 -1.66
N ALA A 569 9.06 -20.02 -2.62
CA ALA A 569 7.69 -19.56 -2.38
C ALA A 569 6.93 -20.52 -1.46
N GLU A 570 7.06 -21.83 -1.68
CA GLU A 570 6.47 -22.87 -0.81
C GLU A 570 7.00 -22.75 0.62
N GLY A 571 8.29 -22.47 0.80
CA GLY A 571 8.90 -22.20 2.10
C GLY A 571 8.25 -21.03 2.83
N VAL A 572 7.93 -19.94 2.14
CA VAL A 572 7.17 -18.81 2.71
C VAL A 572 5.77 -19.23 3.14
N LEU A 573 5.04 -19.95 2.28
CA LEU A 573 3.68 -20.38 2.58
C LEU A 573 3.62 -21.33 3.78
N HIS A 574 4.58 -22.22 3.90
CA HIS A 574 4.72 -23.09 5.09
C HIS A 574 4.99 -22.29 6.37
N LEU A 575 5.87 -21.30 6.30
CA LEU A 575 6.18 -20.41 7.42
C LEU A 575 4.91 -19.69 7.94
N LEU A 576 4.02 -19.27 7.05
CA LEU A 576 2.83 -18.47 7.36
C LEU A 576 1.58 -19.29 7.68
N ARG A 577 1.63 -20.61 7.50
CA ARG A 577 0.47 -21.51 7.55
C ARG A 577 -0.47 -21.32 8.76
N GLU A 578 0.07 -21.24 9.96
CA GLU A 578 -0.75 -21.10 11.18
C GLU A 578 -1.30 -19.68 11.33
N ALA A 579 -0.50 -18.68 10.94
CA ALA A 579 -0.85 -17.27 11.05
C ALA A 579 -1.97 -16.88 10.06
N ILE A 580 -1.96 -17.43 8.84
CA ILE A 580 -2.96 -17.20 7.79
C ILE A 580 -4.38 -17.48 8.28
N VAL A 581 -4.59 -18.58 9.02
CA VAL A 581 -5.91 -18.95 9.53
C VAL A 581 -6.28 -18.13 10.77
N ARG A 582 -5.31 -17.90 11.63
CA ARG A 582 -5.55 -17.20 12.90
C ARG A 582 -5.83 -15.70 12.72
N TYR A 583 -5.18 -15.07 11.74
CA TYR A 583 -5.25 -13.63 11.50
C TYR A 583 -5.41 -13.31 10.01
N PRO A 584 -6.50 -13.75 9.34
CA PRO A 584 -6.61 -13.69 7.88
C PRO A 584 -6.52 -12.27 7.30
N LEU A 585 -6.92 -11.22 8.03
CA LEU A 585 -6.75 -9.83 7.60
C LEU A 585 -5.26 -9.43 7.50
N GLY A 586 -4.44 -9.89 8.42
CA GLY A 586 -3.01 -9.58 8.44
C GLY A 586 -2.14 -10.47 7.53
N PHE A 587 -2.76 -11.38 6.75
CA PHE A 587 -2.08 -12.30 5.83
C PHE A 587 -2.84 -12.48 4.51
N ALA A 588 -3.64 -11.50 4.15
CA ALA A 588 -4.53 -11.61 2.99
C ALA A 588 -3.77 -11.71 1.66
N ARG A 589 -2.61 -11.08 1.54
CA ARG A 589 -1.75 -11.20 0.36
C ARG A 589 -1.10 -12.58 0.29
N ALA A 590 -0.70 -13.15 1.43
CA ALA A 590 -0.23 -14.54 1.50
C ALA A 590 -1.33 -15.55 1.14
N LEU A 591 -2.59 -15.28 1.54
CA LEU A 591 -3.74 -16.07 1.12
C LEU A 591 -3.95 -16.05 -0.40
N ASN A 592 -3.69 -14.93 -1.07
CA ASN A 592 -3.73 -14.85 -2.53
C ASN A 592 -2.65 -15.73 -3.18
N ALA A 593 -1.44 -15.74 -2.63
CA ALA A 593 -0.36 -16.62 -3.07
C ALA A 593 -0.67 -18.09 -2.78
N LEU A 594 -1.25 -18.41 -1.62
CA LEU A 594 -1.68 -19.77 -1.26
C LEU A 594 -2.79 -20.27 -2.20
N ASP A 595 -3.78 -19.42 -2.54
CA ASP A 595 -4.82 -19.78 -3.51
C ASP A 595 -4.22 -20.11 -4.89
N PHE A 596 -3.23 -19.33 -5.33
CA PHE A 596 -2.51 -19.61 -6.58
C PHE A 596 -1.73 -20.94 -6.50
N PHE A 597 -1.03 -21.19 -5.40
CA PHE A 597 -0.23 -22.40 -5.20
C PHE A 597 -1.08 -23.69 -5.17
N LEU A 598 -2.27 -23.62 -4.55
CA LEU A 598 -3.17 -24.77 -4.39
C LEU A 598 -4.10 -25.01 -5.60
N ASP A 599 -4.15 -24.09 -6.55
CA ASP A 599 -4.93 -24.26 -7.79
C ASP A 599 -4.09 -24.97 -8.87
N ALA A 600 -4.75 -25.24 -9.99
CA ALA A 600 -4.12 -25.56 -11.27
C ALA A 600 -4.11 -24.28 -12.15
N PRO A 601 -3.13 -23.38 -12.03
CA PRO A 601 -3.12 -22.13 -12.77
C PRO A 601 -3.18 -22.36 -14.27
N ARG A 602 -3.82 -21.43 -15.01
CA ARG A 602 -3.81 -21.44 -16.47
C ARG A 602 -2.50 -20.87 -16.97
N GLU A 603 -1.76 -21.69 -17.69
CA GLU A 603 -0.53 -21.30 -18.39
C GLU A 603 -0.90 -20.96 -19.81
N VAL A 604 -1.03 -19.67 -20.13
CA VAL A 604 -1.47 -19.18 -21.42
C VAL A 604 -0.27 -18.69 -22.23
N ALA A 605 0.00 -19.33 -23.37
CA ALA A 605 1.03 -18.91 -24.31
C ALA A 605 0.38 -18.41 -25.60
N ILE A 606 0.70 -17.17 -26.01
CA ILE A 606 0.22 -16.57 -27.26
C ILE A 606 1.44 -16.37 -28.16
N VAL A 607 1.51 -17.11 -29.26
CA VAL A 607 2.61 -17.06 -30.22
C VAL A 607 2.14 -16.55 -31.57
N GLY A 608 2.90 -15.66 -32.21
CA GLY A 608 2.61 -15.12 -33.51
C GLY A 608 2.72 -13.60 -33.61
N PRO A 609 2.31 -13.00 -34.77
CA PRO A 609 2.41 -11.58 -34.99
C PRO A 609 1.59 -10.76 -33.99
N ALA A 610 2.14 -9.62 -33.52
CA ALA A 610 1.53 -8.75 -32.55
C ALA A 610 0.10 -8.30 -32.88
N ASP A 611 -0.14 -7.93 -34.15
CA ASP A 611 -1.46 -7.47 -34.61
C ASP A 611 -2.56 -8.55 -34.46
N SER A 612 -2.24 -9.81 -34.77
CA SER A 612 -3.18 -10.92 -34.59
C SER A 612 -3.23 -11.45 -33.17
N ALA A 613 -2.23 -11.16 -32.31
CA ALA A 613 -2.20 -11.55 -30.91
C ALA A 613 -3.06 -10.63 -30.02
N GLN A 614 -3.32 -9.38 -30.43
CA GLN A 614 -4.05 -8.39 -29.64
C GLN A 614 -5.44 -8.88 -29.21
N GLY A 615 -6.25 -9.38 -30.15
CA GLY A 615 -7.58 -9.89 -29.84
C GLY A 615 -7.58 -11.11 -28.93
N LEU A 616 -6.58 -12.00 -29.07
CA LEU A 616 -6.43 -13.16 -28.19
C LEU A 616 -6.02 -12.71 -26.78
N ARG A 617 -5.12 -11.74 -26.65
CA ARG A 617 -4.71 -11.17 -25.37
C ARG A 617 -5.89 -10.54 -24.64
N GLN A 618 -6.74 -9.76 -25.33
CA GLN A 618 -7.93 -9.15 -24.75
C GLN A 618 -8.84 -10.19 -24.10
N VAL A 619 -9.12 -11.27 -24.79
CA VAL A 619 -9.96 -12.38 -24.28
C VAL A 619 -9.38 -13.03 -23.02
N VAL A 620 -8.07 -13.04 -22.87
CA VAL A 620 -7.41 -13.62 -21.69
C VAL A 620 -7.52 -12.68 -20.46
N PHE A 621 -7.52 -11.36 -20.67
CA PHE A 621 -7.55 -10.38 -19.58
C PHE A 621 -8.95 -9.92 -19.17
N GLU A 622 -9.92 -9.91 -20.10
CA GLU A 622 -11.30 -9.45 -19.83
C GLU A 622 -11.97 -10.20 -18.65
N PRO A 623 -11.97 -11.55 -18.57
CA PRO A 623 -12.63 -12.27 -17.48
C PRO A 623 -11.75 -12.29 -16.22
N PHE A 624 -12.40 -12.33 -15.06
CA PHE A 624 -11.70 -12.55 -13.79
C PHE A 624 -11.22 -13.98 -13.66
N VAL A 625 -9.98 -14.23 -14.04
CA VAL A 625 -9.26 -15.50 -13.86
C VAL A 625 -7.94 -15.17 -13.17
N PRO A 626 -7.94 -15.16 -11.80
CA PRO A 626 -6.78 -14.68 -11.04
C PRO A 626 -5.58 -15.63 -11.09
N ASN A 627 -5.85 -16.94 -11.19
CA ASN A 627 -4.81 -17.97 -11.20
C ASN A 627 -4.42 -18.31 -12.64
N LYS A 628 -3.65 -17.39 -13.26
CA LYS A 628 -3.08 -17.56 -14.59
C LYS A 628 -1.71 -16.89 -14.70
N VAL A 629 -0.92 -17.35 -15.64
CA VAL A 629 0.26 -16.67 -16.19
C VAL A 629 0.10 -16.55 -17.70
N VAL A 630 0.56 -15.45 -18.28
CA VAL A 630 0.40 -15.19 -19.70
C VAL A 630 1.76 -14.87 -20.33
N ALA A 631 2.14 -15.61 -21.36
CA ALA A 631 3.38 -15.43 -22.07
C ALA A 631 3.16 -15.16 -23.55
N GLY A 632 4.05 -14.34 -24.14
CA GLY A 632 4.05 -14.06 -25.58
C GLY A 632 5.26 -13.24 -26.00
N GLY A 633 5.28 -12.74 -27.23
CA GLY A 633 6.26 -11.79 -27.73
C GLY A 633 7.62 -12.37 -28.15
N GLY A 634 7.75 -13.68 -28.33
CA GLY A 634 8.98 -14.30 -28.83
C GLY A 634 10.16 -14.28 -27.83
N ALA A 635 9.89 -14.07 -26.55
CA ALA A 635 10.88 -14.22 -25.49
C ALA A 635 11.33 -15.69 -25.40
N ASP A 636 12.60 -15.90 -25.07
CA ASP A 636 13.12 -17.23 -24.78
C ASP A 636 12.78 -17.64 -23.34
N ILE A 637 11.54 -18.10 -23.15
CA ILE A 637 11.01 -18.57 -21.87
C ILE A 637 10.39 -19.97 -22.04
N ALA A 638 10.50 -20.77 -20.98
CA ALA A 638 10.09 -22.18 -21.03
C ALA A 638 8.64 -22.38 -21.45
N LEU A 639 7.72 -21.52 -20.99
CA LEU A 639 6.29 -21.61 -21.35
C LEU A 639 6.04 -21.47 -22.88
N LEU A 640 6.91 -20.82 -23.64
CA LEU A 640 6.78 -20.67 -25.09
C LEU A 640 7.47 -21.78 -25.89
N HIS A 641 8.31 -22.62 -25.28
CA HIS A 641 9.05 -23.65 -25.98
C HIS A 641 8.09 -24.68 -26.63
N GLY A 642 8.41 -25.04 -27.87
CA GLY A 642 7.62 -26.01 -28.65
C GLY A 642 6.24 -25.56 -29.09
N LYS A 643 5.92 -24.26 -28.96
CA LYS A 643 4.65 -23.70 -29.44
C LYS A 643 4.84 -22.98 -30.77
N GLU A 644 4.02 -23.29 -31.72
CA GLU A 644 4.18 -22.86 -33.13
C GLU A 644 3.05 -21.96 -33.62
N VAL A 645 3.39 -21.07 -34.53
CA VAL A 645 2.44 -20.19 -35.21
C VAL A 645 1.73 -21.00 -36.31
N HIS A 646 0.42 -20.88 -36.42
CA HIS A 646 -0.33 -21.60 -37.46
C HIS A 646 -0.76 -20.65 -38.58
N ASN A 647 -0.43 -20.98 -39.82
CA ASN A 647 -0.84 -20.22 -41.02
C ASN A 647 -0.50 -18.71 -40.99
N GLY A 648 0.55 -18.31 -40.26
CA GLY A 648 0.97 -16.92 -40.13
C GLY A 648 0.11 -16.07 -39.23
N HIS A 649 -0.86 -16.64 -38.51
CA HIS A 649 -1.67 -15.98 -37.49
C HIS A 649 -1.28 -16.37 -36.07
N ALA A 650 -1.57 -15.49 -35.11
CA ALA A 650 -1.33 -15.79 -33.73
C ALA A 650 -2.22 -16.94 -33.23
N VAL A 651 -1.65 -17.76 -32.35
CA VAL A 651 -2.31 -18.92 -31.75
C VAL A 651 -2.10 -18.89 -30.26
N ALA A 652 -3.14 -19.18 -29.50
CA ALA A 652 -3.09 -19.34 -28.06
C ALA A 652 -3.09 -20.83 -27.67
N TYR A 653 -2.27 -21.15 -26.70
CA TYR A 653 -2.20 -22.44 -26.03
C TYR A 653 -2.57 -22.24 -24.55
N VAL A 654 -3.56 -22.97 -24.05
CA VAL A 654 -3.95 -22.95 -22.65
C VAL A 654 -3.59 -24.30 -22.03
N CYS A 655 -2.63 -24.29 -21.12
CA CYS A 655 -2.14 -25.49 -20.47
C CYS A 655 -2.44 -25.44 -18.96
N GLN A 656 -2.50 -26.61 -18.33
CA GLN A 656 -2.55 -26.80 -16.89
C GLN A 656 -1.74 -28.05 -16.56
N HIS A 657 -0.83 -27.97 -15.59
CA HIS A 657 0.04 -29.11 -15.22
C HIS A 657 0.74 -29.76 -16.45
N TYR A 658 1.30 -28.90 -17.33
CA TYR A 658 1.98 -29.35 -18.58
C TYR A 658 1.06 -30.04 -19.62
N VAL A 659 -0.24 -30.10 -19.40
CA VAL A 659 -1.21 -30.64 -20.37
C VAL A 659 -1.92 -29.47 -21.05
N CYS A 660 -1.71 -29.33 -22.36
CA CYS A 660 -2.32 -28.27 -23.13
C CYS A 660 -3.62 -28.73 -23.82
N LYS A 661 -4.63 -27.86 -23.83
CA LYS A 661 -5.82 -28.01 -24.67
C LYS A 661 -5.44 -27.82 -26.15
N ALA A 662 -6.35 -28.10 -27.06
CA ALA A 662 -6.13 -27.85 -28.49
C ALA A 662 -5.81 -26.36 -28.71
N PRO A 663 -4.71 -26.04 -29.44
CA PRO A 663 -4.37 -24.64 -29.72
C PRO A 663 -5.46 -23.96 -30.55
N THR A 664 -5.70 -22.69 -30.32
CA THR A 664 -6.77 -21.96 -30.99
C THR A 664 -6.36 -20.55 -31.39
N SER A 665 -6.85 -20.08 -32.55
CA SER A 665 -6.83 -18.67 -32.98
C SER A 665 -8.22 -18.02 -32.89
N ASP A 666 -9.24 -18.78 -32.43
CA ASP A 666 -10.61 -18.30 -32.26
C ASP A 666 -10.77 -17.70 -30.85
N PRO A 667 -11.07 -16.39 -30.74
CA PRO A 667 -11.29 -15.73 -29.46
C PRO A 667 -12.41 -16.37 -28.60
N VAL A 668 -13.48 -16.88 -29.22
CA VAL A 668 -14.60 -17.50 -28.49
C VAL A 668 -14.16 -18.81 -27.86
N GLU A 669 -13.42 -19.63 -28.62
CA GLU A 669 -12.88 -20.89 -28.09
C GLU A 669 -11.81 -20.63 -27.02
N LEU A 670 -10.94 -19.63 -27.22
CA LEU A 670 -9.96 -19.26 -26.21
C LEU A 670 -10.62 -18.85 -24.88
N ARG A 671 -11.69 -18.04 -24.95
CA ARG A 671 -12.44 -17.63 -23.74
C ARG A 671 -12.94 -18.83 -22.95
N LYS A 672 -13.54 -19.82 -23.60
CA LYS A 672 -13.99 -21.06 -22.94
C LYS A 672 -12.83 -21.80 -22.27
N GLN A 673 -11.70 -21.89 -22.97
CA GLN A 673 -10.52 -22.57 -22.43
C GLN A 673 -9.94 -21.85 -21.20
N VAL A 674 -9.88 -20.54 -21.22
CA VAL A 674 -9.34 -19.68 -20.12
C VAL A 674 -10.29 -19.67 -18.91
N VAL A 675 -11.59 -19.50 -19.14
CA VAL A 675 -12.59 -19.46 -18.06
C VAL A 675 -12.83 -20.85 -17.47
N GLY A 676 -12.64 -21.91 -18.26
CA GLY A 676 -12.86 -23.29 -17.85
C GLY A 676 -14.32 -23.76 -18.05
N GLU A 677 -15.06 -23.13 -18.97
CA GLU A 677 -16.34 -23.63 -19.46
C GLU A 677 -16.10 -24.81 -20.42
N VAL A 678 -16.80 -25.92 -20.19
CA VAL A 678 -16.75 -27.15 -21.01
C VAL A 678 -17.70 -27.04 -22.19
#